data_4a3a17b02278da7f7ca11ed08d55414e
#
_entry.id   4a3a17b02278da7f7ca11ed08d55414e
#
_cell.length_a   1.000
_cell.length_b   1.000
_cell.length_c   1.000
_cell.angle_alpha   90.00
_cell.angle_beta   90.00
_cell.angle_gamma   90.00
#
_symmetry.space_group_name_H-M   'P 1'
#
loop_
_entity.id
_entity.type
_entity.pdbx_description
1 polymer ?
#
loop_
_entity_poly.entity_id
_entity_poly.type
_entity_poly.pdbx_seq_one_letter_code
_entity_poly.pdbx_strand_id
1 'polypeptide(L)'
;MPRTPAPKRRPTAKSPARARAPAIAPDTGCVRVRGAREHNLKDVDLDVPRDRLVVFSGVSGSGKSSLAFGTIYAEAQRRYFESVAPYARRLIDQAGVPDVDSIEGLPPAIALQQQRGASNARSSVGSVTTLSSLVRMMYSRAGVYPARQPMLYAEDFSPNTPQGACPRCHGLGHVYEVTEALMVPDPSLTIREKAIASWPPAWHGQNLRDILVTLGYDIDRPWKDLPKKDRDWILFTEETPTVPVYAGFTPAETRAALKRKTEPSYMGTYTGARRYVLHTFATTQSVLMKKRVSRFLEGRLCPECDGKRLKREALSVTFAGVDIGELSQMPLDRVVDLLQPVARGEFDTRAGAGTPNATATKRDRARRAAAKQATHAAAPDVRRTPALSEEKRLAAQRLAEGVVARLNTLQALGLGYLSLDRSTPTLSPGELQRLRLATQLQSHLFGVVYVLDEPSAGLHPADSQALYDALEQLRDAGNSVFVVEHDLELMRRAQWLVDVGPDAGERGGRVLYSGPPDGLAKVKPSRTATYLFGSTPAPASSERTASGWLELRGLHRHNLHGLDARVPLGVLTAVTGVSGSGKSSLIAQALAELVRLHLGHEPEDSDEEAPDAPSAIERTHGHLAGDVDAVQRLVQVDQKPIGRTPRSNLATYTGLFDHVRKLFAATPDARRRRFDAGRFSFNVAKGRCETCEGEGVVSVELLFMPSVHAPCPTCHGARYNEATLQVRWNGRHIAEVLGMTVEQAGDFFEGQDAIARPLHLLREIGLGYLRLGQPATELSGGEAQRIKLATELQRSQRGRSLYVLDEPTTGLHAADVDRLMGQLHRLVEAGNTVVVIEHEMRVVSQADWVIDMGPGAGERGGRIVAEGRPRAVAKVRGSRTAEYLAAALAG
;
A
#
# COMPACT_ATOMS: atom_id res chain seq x y z
N MET A 1 76.88 -2.70 27.24
CA MET A 1 76.03 -2.11 26.17
C MET A 1 75.06 -1.23 26.88
N PRO A 2 74.98 0.08 26.60
CA PRO A 2 74.23 1.05 27.38
C PRO A 2 72.74 1.11 26.97
N ARG A 3 71.90 1.27 27.98
CA ARG A 3 70.42 1.43 27.85
C ARG A 3 70.11 2.83 27.30
N THR A 4 69.30 2.85 26.24
CA THR A 4 68.70 4.09 25.69
C THR A 4 67.58 4.68 26.60
N PRO A 5 67.52 6.01 26.81
CA PRO A 5 66.50 6.63 27.70
C PRO A 5 65.16 6.76 26.99
N ALA A 6 64.06 6.54 27.75
CA ALA A 6 62.69 6.71 27.34
C ALA A 6 62.32 8.19 27.05
N PRO A 7 61.44 8.48 26.12
CA PRO A 7 61.06 9.84 25.80
C PRO A 7 60.16 10.45 26.89
N LYS A 8 60.44 11.73 27.23
CA LYS A 8 59.71 12.56 28.18
C LYS A 8 58.26 12.75 27.72
N ARG A 9 57.32 12.41 28.59
CA ARG A 9 55.90 12.77 28.45
C ARG A 9 55.73 14.29 28.43
N ARG A 10 55.04 14.81 27.39
CA ARG A 10 54.53 16.16 27.35
C ARG A 10 53.41 16.33 28.42
N PRO A 11 53.26 17.48 29.06
CA PRO A 11 52.19 17.74 30.02
C PRO A 11 50.85 17.80 29.29
N THR A 12 49.90 17.00 29.75
CA THR A 12 48.50 17.00 29.31
C THR A 12 47.88 18.37 29.71
N ALA A 13 47.35 19.06 28.71
CA ALA A 13 46.53 20.26 28.94
C ALA A 13 45.32 19.87 29.81
N LYS A 14 45.12 20.63 30.89
CA LYS A 14 43.91 20.51 31.74
C LYS A 14 42.67 20.80 30.90
N SER A 15 41.78 19.79 30.78
CA SER A 15 40.42 19.98 30.26
C SER A 15 39.73 21.12 31.03
N PRO A 16 39.01 22.01 30.37
CA PRO A 16 38.20 23.00 31.06
C PRO A 16 37.15 22.32 31.92
N ALA A 17 36.97 22.76 33.14
CA ALA A 17 36.00 22.26 34.09
C ALA A 17 34.59 22.29 33.43
N ARG A 18 33.95 21.12 33.41
CA ARG A 18 32.51 21.01 33.03
C ARG A 18 31.75 22.02 33.87
N ALA A 19 31.19 23.01 33.22
CA ALA A 19 30.22 23.90 33.83
C ALA A 19 29.10 23.06 34.44
N ARG A 20 28.76 23.30 35.69
CA ARG A 20 27.60 22.72 36.37
C ARG A 20 26.38 22.97 35.50
N ALA A 21 25.63 21.93 35.19
CA ALA A 21 24.36 22.03 34.48
C ALA A 21 23.50 23.10 35.18
N PRO A 22 22.93 24.06 34.45
CA PRO A 22 22.01 25.04 35.03
C PRO A 22 20.85 24.32 35.72
N ALA A 23 20.43 24.87 36.87
CA ALA A 23 19.26 24.39 37.58
C ALA A 23 18.05 24.30 36.58
N ILE A 24 17.28 23.23 36.63
CA ILE A 24 16.08 23.01 35.82
C ILE A 24 15.23 24.30 35.93
N ALA A 25 15.14 25.05 34.83
CA ALA A 25 14.22 26.16 34.74
C ALA A 25 12.79 25.60 34.87
N PRO A 26 11.84 26.35 35.48
CA PRO A 26 10.48 25.90 35.64
C PRO A 26 9.91 25.49 34.29
N ASP A 27 9.12 24.38 34.24
CA ASP A 27 8.45 23.82 33.06
C ASP A 27 7.75 24.95 32.27
N THR A 28 8.32 25.35 31.16
CA THR A 28 7.84 26.47 30.36
C THR A 28 6.72 26.10 29.41
N GLY A 29 6.19 24.87 29.51
CA GLY A 29 5.15 24.40 28.60
C GLY A 29 5.62 24.23 27.13
N CYS A 30 6.93 24.09 26.86
CA CYS A 30 7.52 23.95 25.53
C CYS A 30 8.45 22.75 25.45
N VAL A 31 8.48 22.12 24.29
CA VAL A 31 9.56 21.23 23.85
C VAL A 31 10.66 22.10 23.24
N ARG A 32 11.87 22.04 23.79
CA ARG A 32 13.01 22.83 23.34
C ARG A 32 14.03 21.93 22.66
N VAL A 33 14.24 22.14 21.39
CA VAL A 33 15.26 21.44 20.58
C VAL A 33 16.44 22.36 20.40
N ARG A 34 17.67 21.85 20.58
CA ARG A 34 18.90 22.60 20.37
C ARG A 34 19.89 21.79 19.55
N GLY A 35 20.42 22.43 18.50
CA GLY A 35 21.47 21.89 17.66
C GLY A 35 21.04 20.66 16.87
N ALA A 36 19.82 20.61 16.31
CA ALA A 36 19.38 19.48 15.50
C ALA A 36 20.05 19.48 14.12
N ARG A 37 20.75 18.36 13.80
CA ARG A 37 21.52 18.19 12.55
C ARG A 37 21.15 16.90 11.79
N GLU A 38 20.04 16.26 12.14
CA GLU A 38 19.61 15.02 11.51
C GLU A 38 19.34 15.20 10.02
N HIS A 39 19.85 14.33 9.18
CA HIS A 39 19.75 14.34 7.70
C HIS A 39 20.22 15.66 7.06
N ASN A 40 19.27 16.52 6.65
CA ASN A 40 19.55 17.80 6.00
C ASN A 40 19.39 19.01 6.92
N LEU A 41 19.08 18.82 8.21
CA LEU A 41 18.94 19.91 9.17
C LEU A 41 20.27 20.62 9.43
N LYS A 42 20.21 21.94 9.57
CA LYS A 42 21.38 22.81 9.69
C LYS A 42 21.44 23.48 11.07
N ASP A 43 21.82 22.68 12.08
CA ASP A 43 22.03 23.17 13.45
C ASP A 43 20.81 23.94 13.94
N VAL A 44 19.65 23.26 13.96
CA VAL A 44 18.36 23.89 14.20
C VAL A 44 18.07 23.98 15.68
N ASP A 45 17.81 25.20 16.14
CA ASP A 45 17.22 25.53 17.44
C ASP A 45 15.74 25.83 17.28
N LEU A 46 14.89 25.23 18.12
CA LEU A 46 13.45 25.37 18.01
C LEU A 46 12.77 25.21 19.38
N ASP A 47 11.82 26.10 19.68
CA ASP A 47 10.91 26.00 20.81
C ASP A 47 9.49 25.77 20.28
N VAL A 48 8.86 24.65 20.69
CA VAL A 48 7.52 24.25 20.27
C VAL A 48 6.61 24.14 21.49
N PRO A 49 5.46 24.88 21.53
CA PRO A 49 4.55 24.80 22.65
C PRO A 49 3.92 23.40 22.78
N ARG A 50 3.74 22.94 24.04
CA ARG A 50 2.99 21.74 24.35
C ARG A 50 1.47 22.01 24.43
N ASP A 51 0.68 20.94 24.41
CA ASP A 51 -0.79 20.97 24.56
C ASP A 51 -1.46 21.83 23.48
N ARG A 52 -0.88 21.79 22.28
CA ARG A 52 -1.33 22.51 21.10
C ARG A 52 -1.30 21.64 19.85
N LEU A 53 -2.08 22.04 18.86
CA LEU A 53 -1.97 21.56 17.48
C LEU A 53 -0.87 22.35 16.78
N VAL A 54 0.25 21.69 16.51
CA VAL A 54 1.44 22.26 15.85
C VAL A 54 1.60 21.60 14.48
N VAL A 55 1.66 22.41 13.43
CA VAL A 55 1.88 21.91 12.07
C VAL A 55 3.30 22.25 11.60
N PHE A 56 4.03 21.22 11.15
CA PHE A 56 5.33 21.33 10.48
C PHE A 56 5.10 21.40 8.97
N SER A 57 5.37 22.57 8.38
CA SER A 57 5.16 22.88 6.97
C SER A 57 6.46 23.12 6.21
N GLY A 58 6.38 23.24 4.88
CA GLY A 58 7.49 23.54 3.96
C GLY A 58 7.47 22.61 2.74
N VAL A 59 8.30 22.87 1.74
CA VAL A 59 8.38 22.08 0.51
C VAL A 59 8.82 20.64 0.78
N SER A 60 8.51 19.72 -0.16
CA SER A 60 8.95 18.32 -0.04
C SER A 60 10.49 18.24 0.03
N GLY A 61 11.02 17.42 0.97
CA GLY A 61 12.48 17.33 1.21
C GLY A 61 13.11 18.51 1.93
N SER A 62 12.34 19.44 2.52
CA SER A 62 12.89 20.58 3.26
C SER A 62 13.46 20.25 4.64
N GLY A 63 13.14 19.05 5.21
CA GLY A 63 13.60 18.61 6.52
C GLY A 63 12.51 18.53 7.60
N LYS A 64 11.22 18.69 7.24
CA LYS A 64 10.08 18.58 8.17
C LYS A 64 10.07 17.28 8.94
N SER A 65 10.09 16.15 8.20
CA SER A 65 10.06 14.81 8.78
C SER A 65 11.35 14.50 9.52
N SER A 66 12.51 15.04 9.09
CA SER A 66 13.78 14.94 9.82
C SER A 66 13.67 15.62 11.19
N LEU A 67 12.99 16.75 11.29
CA LEU A 67 12.78 17.46 12.55
C LEU A 67 11.73 16.78 13.45
N ALA A 68 10.53 16.49 12.90
CA ALA A 68 9.42 15.94 13.69
C ALA A 68 9.64 14.47 14.06
N PHE A 69 10.02 13.62 13.08
CA PHE A 69 10.21 12.17 13.28
C PHE A 69 11.66 11.81 13.58
N GLY A 70 12.61 12.25 12.74
CA GLY A 70 14.03 11.91 12.89
C GLY A 70 14.68 12.47 14.15
N THR A 71 14.18 13.60 14.67
CA THR A 71 14.74 14.25 15.85
C THR A 71 13.82 14.14 17.08
N ILE A 72 12.63 14.77 17.05
CA ILE A 72 11.76 14.86 18.23
C ILE A 72 11.23 13.50 18.64
N TYR A 73 10.59 12.79 17.70
CA TYR A 73 10.01 11.48 17.99
C TYR A 73 11.08 10.42 18.30
N ALA A 74 12.17 10.37 17.52
CA ALA A 74 13.25 9.42 17.75
C ALA A 74 13.87 9.56 19.14
N GLU A 75 14.08 10.80 19.61
CA GLU A 75 14.61 11.07 20.96
C GLU A 75 13.60 10.69 22.06
N ALA A 76 12.29 10.95 21.84
CA ALA A 76 11.24 10.52 22.78
C ALA A 76 11.20 8.99 22.91
N GLN A 77 11.29 8.26 21.80
CA GLN A 77 11.37 6.81 21.80
C GLN A 77 12.63 6.30 22.51
N ARG A 78 13.79 6.89 22.23
CA ARG A 78 15.05 6.54 22.86
C ARG A 78 14.94 6.62 24.39
N ARG A 79 14.41 7.75 24.92
CA ARG A 79 14.20 7.94 26.35
C ARG A 79 13.20 6.97 26.95
N TYR A 80 12.13 6.68 26.24
CA TYR A 80 11.14 5.69 26.67
C TYR A 80 11.77 4.29 26.84
N PHE A 81 12.52 3.84 25.83
CA PHE A 81 13.18 2.54 25.89
C PHE A 81 14.27 2.48 26.97
N GLU A 82 15.03 3.53 27.17
CA GLU A 82 16.00 3.61 28.28
C GLU A 82 15.33 3.45 29.66
N SER A 83 14.07 3.86 29.79
CA SER A 83 13.32 3.79 31.05
C SER A 83 12.73 2.39 31.31
N VAL A 84 12.41 1.62 30.25
CA VAL A 84 11.57 0.41 30.37
C VAL A 84 12.36 -0.88 30.59
N ALA A 85 13.55 -1.03 30.01
CA ALA A 85 14.30 -2.29 30.18
C ALA A 85 15.82 -2.15 30.05
N PRO A 86 16.62 -2.68 31.01
CA PRO A 86 18.10 -2.75 30.90
C PRO A 86 18.58 -3.57 29.69
N TYR A 87 17.78 -4.54 29.21
CA TYR A 87 18.06 -5.34 28.04
C TYR A 87 17.90 -4.52 26.73
N ALA A 88 16.90 -3.63 26.68
CA ALA A 88 16.68 -2.76 25.54
C ALA A 88 17.85 -1.79 25.30
N ARG A 89 18.62 -1.41 26.32
CA ARG A 89 19.80 -0.53 26.17
C ARG A 89 20.83 -1.06 25.18
N ARG A 90 21.08 -2.37 25.17
CA ARG A 90 22.03 -2.98 24.23
C ARG A 90 21.54 -2.97 22.77
N LEU A 91 20.23 -2.88 22.58
CA LEU A 91 19.59 -2.83 21.27
C LEU A 91 19.45 -1.37 20.77
N ILE A 92 19.30 -0.43 21.70
CA ILE A 92 19.19 1.02 21.43
C ILE A 92 20.55 1.60 20.99
N ASP A 93 21.66 1.11 21.53
CA ASP A 93 23.01 1.50 21.08
C ASP A 93 23.26 1.15 19.59
N GLN A 94 22.42 0.32 19.01
CA GLN A 94 22.44 -0.04 17.59
C GLN A 94 21.40 0.73 16.75
N ALA A 95 20.35 1.29 17.36
CA ALA A 95 19.45 2.25 16.73
C ALA A 95 20.09 3.64 16.82
N GLY A 96 20.36 4.27 15.70
CA GLY A 96 21.08 5.55 15.65
C GLY A 96 20.51 6.57 16.64
N VAL A 97 21.39 7.17 17.43
CA VAL A 97 21.04 8.31 18.28
C VAL A 97 20.82 9.52 17.37
N PRO A 98 19.69 10.25 17.49
CA PRO A 98 19.48 11.45 16.70
C PRO A 98 20.62 12.45 16.87
N ASP A 99 21.08 13.07 15.79
CA ASP A 99 22.12 14.11 15.82
C ASP A 99 21.50 15.43 16.32
N VAL A 100 21.46 15.58 17.63
CA VAL A 100 20.92 16.73 18.35
C VAL A 100 21.69 16.97 19.65
N ASP A 101 21.95 18.22 19.99
CA ASP A 101 22.70 18.54 21.20
C ASP A 101 21.85 18.28 22.47
N SER A 102 20.61 18.73 22.48
CA SER A 102 19.65 18.47 23.57
C SER A 102 18.19 18.70 23.16
N ILE A 103 17.29 17.94 23.80
CA ILE A 103 15.85 18.20 23.75
C ILE A 103 15.33 18.22 25.19
N GLU A 104 14.71 19.34 25.59
CA GLU A 104 14.13 19.50 26.92
C GLU A 104 12.61 19.56 26.84
N GLY A 105 11.91 19.21 27.95
CA GLY A 105 10.45 19.29 28.06
C GLY A 105 9.69 18.32 27.18
N LEU A 106 10.32 17.26 26.69
CA LEU A 106 9.73 16.27 25.76
C LEU A 106 8.99 15.18 26.53
N PRO A 107 7.65 15.08 26.40
CA PRO A 107 6.86 13.97 26.93
C PRO A 107 7.07 12.67 26.13
N PRO A 108 6.53 11.52 26.62
CA PRO A 108 6.44 10.32 25.80
C PRO A 108 5.72 10.59 24.48
N ALA A 109 6.18 9.99 23.39
CA ALA A 109 5.62 10.27 22.07
C ALA A 109 5.06 9.00 21.40
N ILE A 110 3.99 9.17 20.64
CA ILE A 110 3.34 8.15 19.80
C ILE A 110 3.37 8.64 18.36
N ALA A 111 3.91 7.83 17.44
CA ALA A 111 3.89 8.16 16.02
C ALA A 111 2.80 7.40 15.26
N LEU A 112 2.15 8.12 14.35
CA LEU A 112 1.21 7.56 13.38
C LEU A 112 1.75 7.83 11.97
N GLN A 113 2.63 6.95 11.51
CA GLN A 113 3.25 7.03 10.18
C GLN A 113 2.40 6.30 9.14
N GLN A 114 2.50 6.75 7.89
CA GLN A 114 1.86 6.12 6.73
C GLN A 114 2.50 4.77 6.32
N GLN A 115 3.66 4.43 6.86
CA GLN A 115 4.36 3.20 6.50
C GLN A 115 3.47 1.97 6.71
N ARG A 116 3.32 1.18 5.65
CA ARG A 116 2.73 -0.15 5.72
C ARG A 116 3.71 -1.01 6.53
N GLY A 117 3.44 -1.23 7.82
CA GLY A 117 4.07 -2.34 8.54
C GLY A 117 3.76 -3.64 7.79
N ALA A 118 4.58 -4.68 7.99
CA ALA A 118 4.33 -5.99 7.39
C ALA A 118 2.88 -6.41 7.67
N SER A 119 1.98 -6.16 6.71
CA SER A 119 0.57 -6.47 6.85
C SER A 119 0.36 -7.95 6.56
N ASN A 120 -0.17 -8.67 7.55
CA ASN A 120 -0.54 -10.07 7.39
C ASN A 120 -1.95 -10.13 6.77
N ALA A 121 -2.17 -11.05 5.83
CA ALA A 121 -3.48 -11.31 5.21
C ALA A 121 -4.58 -11.68 6.23
N ARG A 122 -4.20 -12.10 7.43
CA ARG A 122 -5.12 -12.41 8.54
C ARG A 122 -5.48 -11.18 9.39
N SER A 123 -4.81 -10.05 9.20
CA SER A 123 -5.12 -8.80 9.87
C SER A 123 -6.33 -8.14 9.20
N SER A 124 -7.29 -7.70 9.98
CA SER A 124 -8.53 -7.07 9.50
C SER A 124 -8.84 -5.79 10.28
N VAL A 125 -9.76 -4.97 9.74
CA VAL A 125 -10.29 -3.79 10.43
C VAL A 125 -10.69 -4.12 11.87
N GLY A 126 -11.48 -5.20 12.05
CA GLY A 126 -11.93 -5.62 13.37
C GLY A 126 -10.81 -6.04 14.32
N SER A 127 -9.69 -6.60 13.82
CA SER A 127 -8.54 -6.97 14.64
C SER A 127 -7.70 -5.75 15.05
N VAL A 128 -7.47 -4.80 14.14
CA VAL A 128 -6.70 -3.58 14.41
C VAL A 128 -7.42 -2.67 15.39
N THR A 129 -8.75 -2.57 15.30
CA THR A 129 -9.59 -1.75 16.19
C THR A 129 -9.98 -2.46 17.48
N THR A 130 -9.56 -3.71 17.68
CA THR A 130 -9.97 -4.58 18.79
C THR A 130 -11.49 -4.87 18.85
N LEU A 131 -12.27 -4.39 17.87
CA LEU A 131 -13.72 -4.63 17.80
C LEU A 131 -14.06 -6.11 17.69
N SER A 132 -13.26 -6.89 16.92
CA SER A 132 -13.47 -8.33 16.80
C SER A 132 -13.50 -9.05 18.15
N SER A 133 -12.75 -8.60 19.14
CA SER A 133 -12.73 -9.21 20.48
C SER A 133 -14.04 -8.97 21.23
N LEU A 134 -14.58 -7.76 21.16
CA LEU A 134 -15.86 -7.42 21.77
C LEU A 134 -17.03 -8.15 21.07
N VAL A 135 -17.02 -8.18 19.74
CA VAL A 135 -18.04 -8.89 18.96
C VAL A 135 -18.01 -10.40 19.27
N ARG A 136 -16.86 -11.02 19.34
CA ARG A 136 -16.73 -12.43 19.73
C ARG A 136 -17.25 -12.69 21.13
N MET A 137 -16.96 -11.83 22.10
CA MET A 137 -17.52 -11.91 23.45
C MET A 137 -19.04 -11.76 23.44
N MET A 138 -19.59 -10.86 22.61
CA MET A 138 -21.02 -10.64 22.48
C MET A 138 -21.72 -11.92 21.97
N TYR A 139 -21.21 -12.57 20.94
CA TYR A 139 -21.76 -13.84 20.44
C TYR A 139 -21.62 -14.97 21.46
N SER A 140 -20.47 -15.08 22.13
CA SER A 140 -20.23 -16.07 23.16
C SER A 140 -21.21 -15.93 24.34
N ARG A 141 -21.38 -14.71 24.88
CA ARG A 141 -22.12 -14.49 26.13
C ARG A 141 -23.61 -14.24 25.93
N ALA A 142 -23.98 -13.56 24.86
CA ALA A 142 -25.35 -13.11 24.60
C ALA A 142 -25.99 -13.69 23.35
N GLY A 143 -25.26 -14.51 22.59
CA GLY A 143 -25.77 -15.15 21.39
C GLY A 143 -26.89 -16.13 21.65
N VAL A 144 -27.75 -16.33 20.67
CA VAL A 144 -28.81 -17.33 20.63
C VAL A 144 -28.23 -18.60 20.02
N TYR A 145 -28.13 -19.63 20.83
CA TYR A 145 -27.57 -20.93 20.46
C TYR A 145 -28.68 -21.88 19.97
N PRO A 146 -28.40 -22.73 18.97
CA PRO A 146 -29.31 -23.84 18.64
C PRO A 146 -29.56 -24.78 19.82
N ALA A 147 -30.71 -25.44 19.83
CA ALA A 147 -31.04 -26.38 20.87
C ALA A 147 -29.97 -27.49 21.00
N ARG A 148 -29.51 -27.74 22.22
CA ARG A 148 -28.49 -28.74 22.57
C ARG A 148 -27.06 -28.40 22.16
N GLN A 149 -26.78 -27.22 21.54
CA GLN A 149 -25.41 -26.81 21.29
C GLN A 149 -24.77 -26.27 22.58
N PRO A 150 -23.59 -26.73 22.97
CA PRO A 150 -22.88 -26.22 24.13
C PRO A 150 -22.44 -24.75 23.85
N MET A 151 -22.25 -24.00 24.92
CA MET A 151 -21.76 -22.63 24.85
C MET A 151 -20.33 -22.64 24.28
N LEU A 152 -20.09 -21.79 23.29
CA LEU A 152 -18.79 -21.56 22.68
C LEU A 152 -18.07 -20.40 23.36
N TYR A 153 -16.74 -20.50 23.47
CA TYR A 153 -15.90 -19.43 23.98
C TYR A 153 -15.59 -18.40 22.89
N ALA A 154 -15.06 -17.24 23.25
CA ALA A 154 -14.75 -16.16 22.30
C ALA A 154 -13.73 -16.60 21.23
N GLU A 155 -12.83 -17.53 21.55
CA GLU A 155 -11.83 -18.11 20.64
C GLU A 155 -12.47 -18.95 19.53
N ASP A 156 -13.60 -19.61 19.82
CA ASP A 156 -14.34 -20.41 18.84
C ASP A 156 -14.99 -19.56 17.75
N PHE A 157 -15.13 -18.26 17.97
CA PHE A 157 -15.60 -17.26 17.00
C PHE A 157 -14.45 -16.53 16.29
N SER A 158 -13.21 -17.01 16.40
CA SER A 158 -12.05 -16.42 15.74
C SER A 158 -11.62 -17.22 14.52
N PRO A 159 -11.53 -16.59 13.34
CA PRO A 159 -10.99 -17.26 12.15
C PRO A 159 -9.47 -17.51 12.23
N ASN A 160 -8.79 -16.91 13.21
CA ASN A 160 -7.35 -17.00 13.39
C ASN A 160 -6.92 -18.06 14.42
N THR A 161 -7.88 -18.76 15.03
CA THR A 161 -7.62 -19.84 15.99
C THR A 161 -8.02 -21.19 15.39
N PRO A 162 -7.33 -22.30 15.73
CA PRO A 162 -7.71 -23.62 15.25
C PRO A 162 -9.12 -24.05 15.70
N GLN A 163 -9.58 -23.51 16.85
CA GLN A 163 -10.90 -23.81 17.42
C GLN A 163 -12.03 -23.22 16.57
N GLY A 164 -11.86 -21.97 16.06
CA GLY A 164 -12.90 -21.27 15.35
C GLY A 164 -12.78 -21.30 13.82
N ALA A 165 -11.58 -21.50 13.29
CA ALA A 165 -11.33 -21.49 11.85
C ALA A 165 -12.08 -22.60 11.11
N CYS A 166 -12.68 -22.28 9.96
CA CYS A 166 -13.24 -23.27 9.05
C CYS A 166 -12.17 -24.32 8.68
N PRO A 167 -12.47 -25.64 8.81
CA PRO A 167 -11.48 -26.69 8.59
C PRO A 167 -11.02 -26.78 7.14
N ARG A 168 -11.82 -26.32 6.17
CA ARG A 168 -11.50 -26.38 4.76
C ARG A 168 -10.61 -25.23 4.28
N CYS A 169 -10.90 -23.99 4.69
CA CYS A 169 -10.15 -22.82 4.28
C CYS A 169 -9.19 -22.30 5.36
N HIS A 170 -9.12 -22.95 6.50
CA HIS A 170 -8.24 -22.55 7.63
C HIS A 170 -8.36 -21.07 8.02
N GLY A 171 -9.58 -20.54 7.97
CA GLY A 171 -9.88 -19.15 8.30
C GLY A 171 -9.61 -18.14 7.20
N LEU A 172 -9.27 -18.55 5.98
CA LEU A 172 -9.02 -17.66 4.84
C LEU A 172 -10.30 -17.20 4.14
N GLY A 173 -11.37 -17.99 4.22
CA GLY A 173 -12.65 -17.72 3.53
C GLY A 173 -12.68 -18.16 2.08
N HIS A 174 -11.53 -18.47 1.49
CA HIS A 174 -11.38 -18.87 0.10
C HIS A 174 -10.64 -20.19 -0.01
N VAL A 175 -10.90 -20.94 -1.08
CA VAL A 175 -10.15 -22.12 -1.49
C VAL A 175 -9.60 -21.88 -2.89
N TYR A 176 -8.46 -22.48 -3.18
CA TYR A 176 -7.83 -22.34 -4.49
C TYR A 176 -8.16 -23.56 -5.33
N GLU A 177 -8.71 -23.32 -6.50
CA GLU A 177 -8.97 -24.32 -7.51
C GLU A 177 -8.07 -24.13 -8.72
N VAL A 178 -7.70 -25.25 -9.33
CA VAL A 178 -6.93 -25.28 -10.57
C VAL A 178 -7.86 -25.86 -11.63
N THR A 179 -8.23 -25.06 -12.63
CA THR A 179 -9.15 -25.45 -13.69
C THR A 179 -8.41 -25.85 -14.97
N GLU A 180 -9.05 -26.65 -15.82
CA GLU A 180 -8.52 -27.00 -17.15
C GLU A 180 -8.20 -25.73 -17.96
N ALA A 181 -9.10 -24.76 -17.96
CA ALA A 181 -8.95 -23.51 -18.72
C ALA A 181 -7.71 -22.69 -18.30
N LEU A 182 -7.36 -22.71 -17.02
CA LEU A 182 -6.16 -22.03 -16.53
C LEU A 182 -4.88 -22.78 -16.88
N MET A 183 -4.90 -24.13 -16.83
CA MET A 183 -3.73 -24.95 -17.14
C MET A 183 -3.47 -25.08 -18.64
N VAL A 184 -4.52 -25.00 -19.45
CA VAL A 184 -4.48 -25.13 -20.92
C VAL A 184 -5.17 -23.92 -21.55
N PRO A 185 -4.48 -22.77 -21.63
CA PRO A 185 -5.03 -21.53 -22.18
C PRO A 185 -5.37 -21.64 -23.68
N ASP A 186 -4.57 -22.40 -24.43
CA ASP A 186 -4.78 -22.65 -25.85
C ASP A 186 -4.99 -24.15 -26.11
N PRO A 187 -6.26 -24.62 -26.24
CA PRO A 187 -6.57 -26.00 -26.48
C PRO A 187 -6.31 -26.48 -27.93
N SER A 188 -5.89 -25.59 -28.83
CA SER A 188 -5.47 -25.95 -30.20
C SER A 188 -4.08 -26.55 -30.25
N LEU A 189 -3.24 -26.27 -29.24
CA LEU A 189 -1.88 -26.79 -29.13
C LEU A 189 -1.90 -28.28 -28.70
N THR A 190 -0.83 -28.98 -29.08
CA THR A 190 -0.54 -30.34 -28.60
C THR A 190 0.21 -30.32 -27.28
N ILE A 191 0.23 -31.43 -26.54
CA ILE A 191 1.04 -31.53 -25.31
C ILE A 191 2.54 -31.34 -25.62
N ARG A 192 3.00 -31.74 -26.79
CA ARG A 192 4.37 -31.52 -27.26
C ARG A 192 4.66 -30.02 -27.47
N GLU A 193 3.73 -29.28 -28.01
CA GLU A 193 3.78 -27.82 -28.21
C GLU A 193 3.50 -27.05 -26.95
N LYS A 194 3.45 -27.70 -25.79
CA LYS A 194 3.26 -27.13 -24.45
C LYS A 194 1.85 -26.61 -24.20
N ALA A 195 0.82 -27.31 -24.68
CA ALA A 195 -0.58 -26.99 -24.34
C ALA A 195 -0.80 -26.84 -22.82
N ILE A 196 -0.11 -27.67 -21.98
CA ILE A 196 -0.18 -27.57 -20.52
C ILE A 196 0.82 -26.51 -20.05
N ALA A 197 0.38 -25.26 -19.95
CA ALA A 197 1.19 -24.10 -19.60
C ALA A 197 1.71 -24.14 -18.15
N SER A 198 1.05 -24.86 -17.25
CA SER A 198 1.43 -24.98 -15.83
C SER A 198 2.74 -25.77 -15.64
N TRP A 199 3.12 -26.62 -16.57
CA TRP A 199 4.38 -27.37 -16.48
C TRP A 199 5.61 -26.49 -16.73
N PRO A 200 6.76 -26.77 -16.08
CA PRO A 200 7.99 -26.03 -16.32
C PRO A 200 8.44 -26.15 -17.79
N PRO A 201 8.98 -25.08 -18.38
CA PRO A 201 9.47 -25.12 -19.77
C PRO A 201 10.74 -25.93 -19.95
N ALA A 202 11.49 -26.18 -18.85
CA ALA A 202 12.77 -26.87 -18.83
C ALA A 202 12.62 -28.41 -18.73
N TRP A 203 13.72 -29.08 -18.39
CA TRP A 203 13.85 -30.55 -18.35
C TRP A 203 12.69 -31.28 -17.62
N HIS A 204 12.21 -30.74 -16.51
CA HIS A 204 11.13 -31.37 -15.74
C HIS A 204 9.81 -31.47 -16.53
N GLY A 205 9.44 -30.43 -17.29
CA GLY A 205 8.27 -30.50 -18.17
C GLY A 205 8.45 -31.46 -19.35
N GLN A 206 9.69 -31.58 -19.89
CA GLN A 206 10.00 -32.56 -20.90
C GLN A 206 9.84 -33.99 -20.36
N ASN A 207 10.36 -34.24 -19.14
CA ASN A 207 10.20 -35.52 -18.45
C ASN A 207 8.72 -35.92 -18.32
N LEU A 208 7.83 -35.01 -17.90
CA LEU A 208 6.39 -35.32 -17.80
C LEU A 208 5.77 -35.68 -19.13
N ARG A 209 6.19 -35.05 -20.24
CA ARG A 209 5.73 -35.43 -21.60
C ARG A 209 6.22 -36.81 -22.02
N ASP A 210 7.49 -37.13 -21.76
CA ASP A 210 8.08 -38.42 -22.10
C ASP A 210 7.44 -39.57 -21.28
N ILE A 211 7.07 -39.29 -20.01
CA ILE A 211 6.30 -40.22 -19.18
C ILE A 211 4.91 -40.51 -19.79
N LEU A 212 4.20 -39.46 -20.28
CA LEU A 212 2.89 -39.65 -20.92
C LEU A 212 2.98 -40.54 -22.17
N VAL A 213 4.06 -40.42 -22.97
CA VAL A 213 4.30 -41.29 -24.12
C VAL A 213 4.43 -42.74 -23.66
N THR A 214 5.16 -43.01 -22.57
CA THR A 214 5.32 -44.35 -22.02
C THR A 214 4.01 -44.91 -21.46
N LEU A 215 3.15 -44.07 -20.89
CA LEU A 215 1.82 -44.42 -20.40
C LEU A 215 0.81 -44.68 -21.55
N GLY A 216 1.19 -44.34 -22.80
CA GLY A 216 0.38 -44.59 -23.99
C GLY A 216 -0.53 -43.45 -24.43
N TYR A 217 -0.38 -42.26 -23.82
CA TYR A 217 -1.11 -41.07 -24.24
C TYR A 217 -0.52 -40.47 -25.52
N ASP A 218 -1.41 -39.96 -26.38
CA ASP A 218 -1.04 -39.27 -27.62
C ASP A 218 -0.72 -37.81 -27.32
N ILE A 219 0.57 -37.44 -27.29
CA ILE A 219 1.04 -36.09 -27.01
C ILE A 219 1.13 -35.21 -28.26
N ASP A 220 0.89 -35.77 -29.47
CA ASP A 220 0.97 -35.08 -30.75
C ASP A 220 -0.42 -34.69 -31.28
N ARG A 221 -1.47 -35.03 -30.58
CA ARG A 221 -2.86 -34.67 -30.88
C ARG A 221 -3.20 -33.33 -30.21
N PRO A 222 -3.91 -32.40 -30.88
CA PRO A 222 -4.40 -31.16 -30.26
C PRO A 222 -5.19 -31.46 -28.99
N TRP A 223 -4.99 -30.65 -27.93
CA TRP A 223 -5.61 -30.87 -26.63
C TRP A 223 -7.13 -31.01 -26.70
N LYS A 224 -7.81 -30.14 -27.49
CA LYS A 224 -9.26 -30.15 -27.68
C LYS A 224 -9.79 -31.48 -28.23
N ASP A 225 -8.96 -32.19 -29.02
CA ASP A 225 -9.33 -33.45 -29.72
C ASP A 225 -9.00 -34.68 -28.88
N LEU A 226 -8.33 -34.54 -27.73
CA LEU A 226 -8.09 -35.64 -26.80
C LEU A 226 -9.40 -36.04 -26.11
N PRO A 227 -9.62 -37.38 -25.84
CA PRO A 227 -10.75 -37.82 -25.05
C PRO A 227 -10.82 -37.16 -23.69
N LYS A 228 -12.01 -36.73 -23.24
CA LYS A 228 -12.19 -36.07 -21.95
C LYS A 228 -11.59 -36.89 -20.79
N LYS A 229 -11.75 -38.20 -20.80
CA LYS A 229 -11.17 -39.09 -19.79
C LYS A 229 -9.64 -38.93 -19.68
N ASP A 230 -8.96 -38.82 -20.83
CA ASP A 230 -7.49 -38.69 -20.88
C ASP A 230 -7.06 -37.30 -20.40
N ARG A 231 -7.77 -36.25 -20.84
CA ARG A 231 -7.54 -34.87 -20.35
C ARG A 231 -7.72 -34.74 -18.84
N ASP A 232 -8.82 -35.32 -18.32
CA ASP A 232 -9.11 -35.31 -16.87
C ASP A 232 -8.02 -36.05 -16.09
N TRP A 233 -7.57 -37.22 -16.59
CA TRP A 233 -6.51 -37.98 -15.94
C TRP A 233 -5.18 -37.21 -15.95
N ILE A 234 -4.77 -36.68 -17.10
CA ILE A 234 -3.50 -35.92 -17.25
C ILE A 234 -3.48 -34.73 -16.31
N LEU A 235 -4.59 -34.00 -16.18
CA LEU A 235 -4.62 -32.78 -15.34
C LEU A 235 -4.85 -33.08 -13.87
N PHE A 236 -5.77 -33.98 -13.54
CA PHE A 236 -6.35 -34.06 -12.19
C PHE A 236 -6.04 -35.35 -11.44
N THR A 237 -5.30 -36.32 -12.05
CA THR A 237 -4.98 -37.57 -11.34
C THR A 237 -4.21 -37.33 -10.05
N GLU A 238 -4.55 -38.09 -9.03
CA GLU A 238 -3.79 -38.19 -7.78
C GLU A 238 -2.79 -39.35 -7.80
N GLU A 239 -2.87 -40.22 -8.81
CA GLU A 239 -1.95 -41.32 -9.03
C GLU A 239 -0.57 -40.80 -9.39
N THR A 240 0.46 -41.50 -8.93
CA THR A 240 1.88 -41.19 -9.19
C THR A 240 2.59 -42.41 -9.78
N PRO A 241 2.21 -42.85 -10.98
CA PRO A 241 2.84 -44.01 -11.57
C PRO A 241 4.29 -43.76 -11.90
N THR A 242 5.18 -44.69 -11.56
CA THR A 242 6.59 -44.69 -11.93
C THR A 242 6.82 -45.57 -13.11
N VAL A 243 7.31 -45.01 -14.20
CA VAL A 243 7.43 -45.74 -15.47
C VAL A 243 8.83 -45.54 -16.07
N PRO A 244 9.31 -46.49 -16.93
CA PRO A 244 10.57 -46.32 -17.62
C PRO A 244 10.48 -45.19 -18.66
N VAL A 245 11.45 -44.29 -18.68
CA VAL A 245 11.55 -43.18 -19.61
C VAL A 245 12.71 -43.36 -20.58
N TYR A 246 12.44 -43.15 -21.86
CA TYR A 246 13.41 -43.23 -22.95
C TYR A 246 13.61 -41.83 -23.55
N ALA A 247 14.54 -41.09 -22.97
CA ALA A 247 14.77 -39.69 -23.31
C ALA A 247 15.20 -39.55 -24.80
N GLY A 248 14.49 -38.67 -25.50
CA GLY A 248 14.76 -38.34 -26.90
C GLY A 248 14.14 -39.32 -27.91
N PHE A 249 13.45 -40.37 -27.48
CA PHE A 249 12.78 -41.31 -28.38
C PHE A 249 11.43 -40.72 -28.83
N THR A 250 11.09 -41.00 -30.07
CA THR A 250 9.73 -40.77 -30.60
C THR A 250 8.69 -41.72 -29.94
N PRO A 251 7.41 -41.42 -29.99
CA PRO A 251 6.38 -42.33 -29.46
C PRO A 251 6.43 -43.74 -30.07
N ALA A 252 6.82 -43.88 -31.34
CA ALA A 252 6.98 -45.16 -32.01
C ALA A 252 8.19 -45.95 -31.49
N GLU A 253 9.33 -45.27 -31.34
CA GLU A 253 10.56 -45.83 -30.77
C GLU A 253 10.40 -46.23 -29.30
N THR A 254 9.71 -45.42 -28.51
CA THR A 254 9.36 -45.74 -27.09
C THR A 254 8.52 -46.99 -27.00
N ARG A 255 7.50 -47.14 -27.85
CA ARG A 255 6.68 -48.37 -27.91
C ARG A 255 7.48 -49.61 -28.33
N ALA A 256 8.42 -49.41 -29.26
CA ALA A 256 9.31 -50.50 -29.69
C ALA A 256 10.33 -50.88 -28.59
N ALA A 257 10.87 -49.91 -27.86
CA ALA A 257 11.79 -50.10 -26.74
C ALA A 257 11.10 -50.85 -25.57
N LEU A 258 9.86 -50.47 -25.24
CA LEU A 258 9.04 -51.14 -24.23
C LEU A 258 8.80 -52.63 -24.60
N LYS A 259 8.44 -52.92 -25.89
CA LYS A 259 8.24 -54.29 -26.35
C LYS A 259 9.53 -55.12 -26.29
N ARG A 260 10.68 -54.50 -26.60
CA ARG A 260 12.01 -55.16 -26.59
C ARG A 260 12.64 -55.20 -25.20
N LYS A 261 11.99 -54.65 -24.16
CA LYS A 261 12.53 -54.48 -22.79
C LYS A 261 13.93 -53.86 -22.79
N THR A 262 14.14 -52.84 -23.65
CA THR A 262 15.39 -52.08 -23.71
C THR A 262 15.58 -51.38 -22.37
N GLU A 263 16.84 -51.21 -21.92
CA GLU A 263 17.17 -50.46 -20.69
C GLU A 263 16.71 -49.03 -20.81
N PRO A 264 15.91 -48.49 -19.85
CA PRO A 264 15.41 -47.14 -19.90
C PRO A 264 16.51 -46.16 -19.52
N SER A 265 16.41 -44.88 -20.00
CA SER A 265 17.31 -43.81 -19.62
C SER A 265 17.23 -43.54 -18.12
N TYR A 266 16.02 -43.65 -17.55
CA TYR A 266 15.75 -43.54 -16.11
C TYR A 266 14.32 -43.96 -15.80
N MET A 267 14.00 -44.10 -14.50
CA MET A 267 12.61 -44.28 -14.04
C MET A 267 12.01 -42.91 -13.68
N GLY A 268 10.89 -42.53 -14.32
CA GLY A 268 10.22 -41.25 -14.10
C GLY A 268 8.88 -41.45 -13.39
N THR A 269 8.58 -40.59 -12.42
CA THR A 269 7.30 -40.59 -11.71
C THR A 269 6.39 -39.48 -12.23
N TYR A 270 5.18 -39.85 -12.65
CA TYR A 270 4.21 -38.88 -13.13
C TYR A 270 3.59 -38.10 -11.97
N THR A 271 3.32 -36.84 -12.23
CA THR A 271 2.56 -35.96 -11.30
C THR A 271 1.55 -35.15 -12.12
N GLY A 272 0.27 -35.32 -11.80
CA GLY A 272 -0.81 -34.58 -12.46
C GLY A 272 -0.60 -33.07 -12.37
N ALA A 273 -1.02 -32.33 -13.40
CA ALA A 273 -0.74 -30.90 -13.51
C ALA A 273 -1.30 -30.09 -12.31
N ARG A 274 -2.51 -30.40 -11.83
CA ARG A 274 -3.10 -29.79 -10.63
C ARG A 274 -2.23 -30.02 -9.39
N ARG A 275 -1.83 -31.28 -9.17
CA ARG A 275 -0.99 -31.64 -8.02
C ARG A 275 0.36 -30.93 -8.07
N TYR A 276 0.97 -30.80 -9.25
CA TYR A 276 2.21 -30.06 -9.44
C TYR A 276 2.06 -28.59 -9.02
N VAL A 277 0.99 -27.92 -9.49
CA VAL A 277 0.71 -26.51 -9.15
C VAL A 277 0.52 -26.34 -7.65
N LEU A 278 -0.36 -27.12 -7.03
CA LEU A 278 -0.70 -27.01 -5.61
C LEU A 278 0.51 -27.33 -4.71
N HIS A 279 1.25 -28.40 -5.02
CA HIS A 279 2.43 -28.78 -4.27
C HIS A 279 3.53 -27.75 -4.39
N THR A 280 3.82 -27.28 -5.61
CA THR A 280 4.85 -26.26 -5.81
C THR A 280 4.47 -24.96 -5.10
N PHE A 281 3.21 -24.53 -5.15
CA PHE A 281 2.73 -23.36 -4.44
C PHE A 281 2.91 -23.46 -2.92
N ALA A 282 2.65 -24.63 -2.35
CA ALA A 282 2.74 -24.89 -0.91
C ALA A 282 4.18 -25.02 -0.40
N THR A 283 5.11 -25.55 -1.21
CA THR A 283 6.44 -25.96 -0.73
C THR A 283 7.58 -25.05 -1.21
N THR A 284 7.39 -24.29 -2.29
CA THR A 284 8.48 -23.48 -2.84
C THR A 284 8.86 -22.29 -1.96
N GLN A 285 10.16 -22.13 -1.72
CA GLN A 285 10.74 -20.94 -1.08
C GLN A 285 11.01 -19.82 -2.10
N SER A 286 10.96 -20.13 -3.40
CA SER A 286 11.24 -19.15 -4.44
C SER A 286 10.00 -18.30 -4.75
N VAL A 287 10.09 -16.99 -4.51
CA VAL A 287 9.04 -16.01 -4.83
C VAL A 287 8.67 -16.07 -6.32
N LEU A 288 9.66 -16.22 -7.21
CA LEU A 288 9.44 -16.32 -8.65
C LEU A 288 8.64 -17.57 -9.03
N MET A 289 8.96 -18.72 -8.42
CA MET A 289 8.23 -19.98 -8.66
C MET A 289 6.82 -19.90 -8.07
N LYS A 290 6.67 -19.33 -6.89
CA LYS A 290 5.36 -19.13 -6.25
C LYS A 290 4.47 -18.24 -7.14
N LYS A 291 5.00 -17.13 -7.64
CA LYS A 291 4.32 -16.23 -8.59
C LYS A 291 3.95 -16.92 -9.91
N ARG A 292 4.83 -17.79 -10.41
CA ARG A 292 4.55 -18.55 -11.65
C ARG A 292 3.38 -19.50 -11.49
N VAL A 293 3.33 -20.26 -10.39
CA VAL A 293 2.27 -21.28 -10.21
C VAL A 293 0.96 -20.65 -9.72
N SER A 294 0.99 -19.48 -9.08
CA SER A 294 -0.22 -18.75 -8.66
C SER A 294 -1.12 -18.34 -9.81
N ARG A 295 -0.57 -18.15 -11.02
CA ARG A 295 -1.34 -17.86 -12.24
C ARG A 295 -2.34 -18.93 -12.62
N PHE A 296 -2.11 -20.17 -12.17
CA PHE A 296 -2.97 -21.32 -12.44
C PHE A 296 -3.95 -21.61 -11.30
N LEU A 297 -4.02 -20.73 -10.29
CA LEU A 297 -4.90 -20.81 -9.13
C LEU A 297 -6.03 -19.79 -9.27
N GLU A 298 -7.26 -20.25 -9.19
CA GLU A 298 -8.45 -19.41 -9.07
C GLU A 298 -8.96 -19.46 -7.64
N GLY A 299 -9.07 -18.28 -7.00
CA GLY A 299 -9.66 -18.18 -5.68
C GLY A 299 -11.19 -18.24 -5.77
N ARG A 300 -11.80 -19.19 -5.09
CA ARG A 300 -13.25 -19.27 -4.96
C ARG A 300 -13.66 -19.17 -3.50
N LEU A 301 -14.85 -18.66 -3.25
CA LEU A 301 -15.43 -18.71 -1.91
C LEU A 301 -15.41 -20.13 -1.39
N CYS A 302 -15.04 -20.31 -0.12
CA CYS A 302 -15.02 -21.62 0.50
C CYS A 302 -16.45 -22.19 0.53
N PRO A 303 -16.74 -23.34 -0.10
CA PRO A 303 -18.09 -23.89 -0.19
C PRO A 303 -18.62 -24.44 1.14
N GLU A 304 -17.78 -24.49 2.18
CA GLU A 304 -18.19 -24.93 3.51
C GLU A 304 -18.66 -23.79 4.41
N CYS A 305 -17.99 -22.63 4.33
CA CYS A 305 -18.29 -21.47 5.16
C CYS A 305 -18.79 -20.25 4.36
N ASP A 306 -18.99 -20.35 3.05
CA ASP A 306 -19.43 -19.28 2.14
C ASP A 306 -18.66 -17.95 2.35
N GLY A 307 -17.33 -18.05 2.52
CA GLY A 307 -16.47 -16.92 2.78
C GLY A 307 -16.44 -16.42 4.22
N LYS A 308 -17.29 -16.90 5.12
CA LYS A 308 -17.42 -16.44 6.52
C LYS A 308 -16.27 -16.87 7.43
N ARG A 309 -15.32 -17.68 6.95
CA ARG A 309 -14.05 -18.06 7.59
C ARG A 309 -14.16 -18.97 8.83
N LEU A 310 -15.34 -19.20 9.38
CA LEU A 310 -15.58 -19.87 10.66
C LEU A 310 -16.20 -21.27 10.48
N LYS A 311 -16.11 -22.09 11.51
CA LYS A 311 -16.81 -23.38 11.60
C LYS A 311 -18.32 -23.19 11.65
N ARG A 312 -19.07 -24.20 11.22
CA ARG A 312 -20.54 -24.18 11.20
C ARG A 312 -21.16 -23.98 12.58
N GLU A 313 -20.55 -24.53 13.62
CA GLU A 313 -21.00 -24.40 15.00
C GLU A 313 -20.98 -22.92 15.43
N ALA A 314 -19.94 -22.17 15.09
CA ALA A 314 -19.86 -20.73 15.37
C ALA A 314 -20.85 -19.93 14.53
N LEU A 315 -21.04 -20.30 13.25
CA LEU A 315 -21.96 -19.61 12.35
C LEU A 315 -23.44 -19.93 12.65
N SER A 316 -23.72 -21.01 13.41
CA SER A 316 -25.09 -21.33 13.85
C SER A 316 -25.58 -20.46 15.01
N VAL A 317 -24.68 -19.76 15.71
CA VAL A 317 -25.02 -18.85 16.80
C VAL A 317 -25.37 -17.49 16.22
N THR A 318 -26.53 -16.95 16.58
CA THR A 318 -27.01 -15.67 16.04
C THR A 318 -27.13 -14.61 17.14
N PHE A 319 -26.92 -13.37 16.80
CA PHE A 319 -27.20 -12.20 17.62
C PHE A 319 -28.00 -11.19 16.79
N ALA A 320 -29.12 -10.69 17.32
CA ALA A 320 -30.06 -9.85 16.57
C ALA A 320 -30.46 -10.46 15.19
N GLY A 321 -30.52 -11.81 15.13
CA GLY A 321 -30.95 -12.54 13.93
C GLY A 321 -29.88 -12.76 12.86
N VAL A 322 -28.63 -12.33 13.07
CA VAL A 322 -27.49 -12.47 12.15
C VAL A 322 -26.38 -13.31 12.79
N ASP A 323 -25.65 -14.08 11.98
CA ASP A 323 -24.44 -14.75 12.44
C ASP A 323 -23.22 -13.81 12.46
N ILE A 324 -22.15 -14.21 13.16
CA ILE A 324 -20.97 -13.36 13.33
C ILE A 324 -20.24 -13.10 11.99
N GLY A 325 -20.31 -14.01 11.03
CA GLY A 325 -19.74 -13.82 9.70
C GLY A 325 -20.49 -12.74 8.92
N GLU A 326 -21.84 -12.80 8.92
CA GLU A 326 -22.70 -11.77 8.32
C GLU A 326 -22.47 -10.40 8.95
N LEU A 327 -22.44 -10.32 10.29
CA LEU A 327 -22.16 -9.07 10.99
C LEU A 327 -20.77 -8.52 10.62
N SER A 328 -19.77 -9.38 10.51
CA SER A 328 -18.40 -8.96 10.17
C SER A 328 -18.26 -8.45 8.73
N GLN A 329 -19.12 -8.90 7.83
CA GLN A 329 -19.15 -8.47 6.42
C GLN A 329 -20.02 -7.22 6.19
N MET A 330 -20.86 -6.84 7.16
CA MET A 330 -21.67 -5.63 7.06
C MET A 330 -20.80 -4.37 7.11
N PRO A 331 -21.19 -3.29 6.38
CA PRO A 331 -20.65 -1.96 6.60
C PRO A 331 -20.81 -1.54 8.07
N LEU A 332 -19.78 -0.86 8.64
CA LEU A 332 -19.80 -0.43 10.04
C LEU A 332 -21.03 0.45 10.36
N ASP A 333 -21.50 1.26 9.40
CA ASP A 333 -22.74 2.04 9.53
C ASP A 333 -23.93 1.14 9.87
N ARG A 334 -24.09 0.03 9.15
CA ARG A 334 -25.16 -0.95 9.38
C ARG A 334 -25.03 -1.69 10.70
N VAL A 335 -23.77 -1.97 11.11
CA VAL A 335 -23.51 -2.60 12.41
C VAL A 335 -23.91 -1.66 13.55
N VAL A 336 -23.68 -0.35 13.43
CA VAL A 336 -24.18 0.64 14.40
C VAL A 336 -25.70 0.64 14.47
N ASP A 337 -26.39 0.73 13.31
CA ASP A 337 -27.85 0.71 13.25
C ASP A 337 -28.45 -0.55 13.93
N LEU A 338 -27.79 -1.70 13.76
CA LEU A 338 -28.20 -2.96 14.36
C LEU A 338 -27.98 -3.00 15.87
N LEU A 339 -26.86 -2.47 16.37
CA LEU A 339 -26.47 -2.59 17.78
C LEU A 339 -26.91 -1.40 18.65
N GLN A 340 -27.23 -0.24 18.07
CA GLN A 340 -27.64 0.96 18.79
C GLN A 340 -28.87 0.76 19.71
N PRO A 341 -29.96 0.06 19.28
CA PRO A 341 -31.07 -0.23 20.16
C PRO A 341 -30.65 -1.12 21.35
N VAL A 342 -29.82 -2.12 21.10
CA VAL A 342 -29.29 -3.03 22.15
C VAL A 342 -28.45 -2.26 23.17
N ALA A 343 -27.60 -1.34 22.71
CA ALA A 343 -26.79 -0.48 23.58
C ALA A 343 -27.63 0.44 24.44
N ARG A 344 -28.84 0.84 24.00
CA ARG A 344 -29.82 1.60 24.80
C ARG A 344 -30.66 0.74 25.74
N GLY A 345 -30.46 -0.59 25.77
CA GLY A 345 -31.28 -1.52 26.53
C GLY A 345 -32.69 -1.77 25.97
N GLU A 346 -32.87 -1.38 24.67
CA GLU A 346 -34.14 -1.58 23.95
C GLU A 346 -34.21 -3.02 23.43
N PHE A 347 -34.58 -3.95 24.26
CA PHE A 347 -34.85 -5.33 23.86
C PHE A 347 -36.35 -5.49 23.64
N ASP A 348 -36.78 -5.81 22.41
CA ASP A 348 -38.18 -5.93 22.06
C ASP A 348 -38.84 -7.11 22.83
N THR A 349 -39.75 -6.80 23.74
CA THR A 349 -40.49 -7.75 24.57
C THR A 349 -41.77 -8.29 23.90
N ARG A 350 -42.03 -7.95 22.66
CA ARG A 350 -43.27 -8.31 21.94
C ARG A 350 -43.05 -9.36 20.84
N ALA A 351 -42.64 -10.55 21.22
CA ALA A 351 -42.74 -11.75 20.37
C ALA A 351 -43.75 -12.71 20.96
N GLY A 352 -45.01 -12.39 20.83
CA GLY A 352 -46.11 -13.27 21.20
C GLY A 352 -47.42 -12.81 20.60
N ALA A 353 -48.03 -13.64 19.74
CA ALA A 353 -49.36 -13.55 19.15
C ALA A 353 -49.54 -12.66 17.92
N GLY A 354 -49.27 -13.23 16.77
CA GLY A 354 -49.76 -12.82 15.47
C GLY A 354 -50.00 -14.07 14.61
N THR A 355 -51.22 -14.62 14.68
CA THR A 355 -51.73 -15.68 13.81
C THR A 355 -51.60 -15.29 12.32
N PRO A 356 -51.17 -16.16 11.43
CA PRO A 356 -51.08 -15.84 10.02
C PRO A 356 -52.50 -15.77 9.45
N ASN A 357 -52.86 -14.60 8.94
CA ASN A 357 -54.09 -14.43 8.20
C ASN A 357 -53.99 -15.15 6.83
N ALA A 358 -54.74 -16.23 6.73
CA ALA A 358 -54.79 -17.11 5.56
C ALA A 358 -55.71 -16.53 4.47
N THR A 359 -55.23 -15.57 3.65
CA THR A 359 -55.79 -15.29 2.35
C THR A 359 -54.79 -14.53 1.46
N ALA A 360 -53.79 -15.21 1.00
CA ALA A 360 -52.92 -14.74 -0.08
C ALA A 360 -53.15 -15.61 -1.31
N THR A 361 -53.64 -14.99 -2.40
CA THR A 361 -53.92 -15.65 -3.68
C THR A 361 -52.67 -16.16 -4.37
N LYS A 362 -52.79 -17.22 -5.20
CA LYS A 362 -51.69 -17.80 -5.99
C LYS A 362 -50.88 -16.77 -6.80
N ARG A 363 -51.47 -15.64 -7.15
CA ARG A 363 -50.85 -14.56 -7.91
C ARG A 363 -49.89 -13.72 -7.07
N ASP A 364 -50.15 -13.57 -5.78
CA ASP A 364 -49.25 -12.87 -4.84
C ASP A 364 -48.02 -13.69 -4.45
N ARG A 365 -48.13 -15.04 -4.45
CA ARG A 365 -47.01 -15.95 -4.28
C ARG A 365 -46.01 -15.91 -5.45
N ALA A 366 -46.52 -15.83 -6.69
CA ALA A 366 -45.65 -15.72 -7.87
C ALA A 366 -44.95 -14.36 -7.98
N ARG A 367 -45.62 -13.28 -7.61
CA ARG A 367 -45.03 -11.93 -7.56
C ARG A 367 -43.92 -11.83 -6.45
N ARG A 368 -44.13 -12.48 -5.30
CA ARG A 368 -43.14 -12.55 -4.21
C ARG A 368 -41.94 -13.44 -4.56
N ALA A 369 -42.11 -14.49 -5.35
CA ALA A 369 -41.01 -15.32 -5.85
C ALA A 369 -40.16 -14.57 -6.90
N ALA A 370 -40.77 -13.81 -7.78
CA ALA A 370 -40.06 -12.97 -8.76
C ALA A 370 -39.36 -11.76 -8.11
N ALA A 371 -39.97 -11.18 -7.07
CA ALA A 371 -39.37 -10.08 -6.30
C ALA A 371 -38.20 -10.54 -5.40
N LYS A 372 -38.13 -11.83 -5.02
CA LYS A 372 -37.00 -12.39 -4.25
C LYS A 372 -35.72 -12.59 -5.05
N GLN A 373 -35.77 -12.54 -6.37
CA GLN A 373 -34.59 -12.59 -7.24
C GLN A 373 -34.06 -11.20 -7.63
N ALA A 374 -34.73 -10.12 -7.25
CA ALA A 374 -34.38 -8.76 -7.70
C ALA A 374 -34.16 -7.73 -6.58
N THR A 375 -34.16 -8.12 -5.29
CA THR A 375 -33.90 -7.17 -4.20
C THR A 375 -32.87 -7.71 -3.23
N HIS A 376 -31.75 -7.03 -3.15
CA HIS A 376 -30.83 -7.09 -2.04
C HIS A 376 -31.57 -7.04 -0.68
N ALA A 377 -31.11 -7.87 0.22
CA ALA A 377 -31.71 -8.18 1.52
C ALA A 377 -32.30 -6.96 2.22
N ALA A 378 -33.58 -7.07 2.55
CA ALA A 378 -34.22 -6.19 3.53
C ALA A 378 -33.38 -6.18 4.80
N ALA A 379 -33.21 -5.00 5.42
CA ALA A 379 -32.52 -4.86 6.70
C ALA A 379 -33.00 -5.95 7.67
N PRO A 380 -32.09 -6.65 8.37
CA PRO A 380 -32.49 -7.70 9.31
C PRO A 380 -33.41 -7.09 10.36
N ASP A 381 -34.60 -7.68 10.51
CA ASP A 381 -35.60 -7.23 11.45
C ASP A 381 -35.12 -7.61 12.87
N VAL A 382 -34.61 -6.63 13.63
CA VAL A 382 -34.12 -6.77 15.02
C VAL A 382 -35.17 -7.39 15.96
N ARG A 383 -36.43 -7.52 15.54
CA ARG A 383 -37.61 -7.94 16.30
C ARG A 383 -37.75 -9.45 16.55
N ARG A 384 -36.76 -10.29 16.21
CA ARG A 384 -36.87 -11.75 16.34
C ARG A 384 -35.86 -12.41 17.27
N THR A 385 -35.41 -11.71 18.30
CA THR A 385 -34.56 -12.35 19.31
C THR A 385 -35.48 -13.07 20.36
N PRO A 386 -35.27 -14.38 20.64
CA PRO A 386 -35.92 -15.04 21.77
C PRO A 386 -35.65 -14.25 23.06
N ALA A 387 -36.58 -14.25 23.99
CA ALA A 387 -36.44 -13.55 25.27
C ALA A 387 -35.11 -13.96 25.95
N LEU A 388 -34.12 -13.08 25.91
CA LEU A 388 -32.83 -13.27 26.60
C LEU A 388 -33.07 -13.22 28.10
N SER A 389 -32.34 -14.03 28.89
CA SER A 389 -32.33 -13.87 30.38
C SER A 389 -31.81 -12.47 30.73
N GLU A 390 -32.16 -11.97 31.92
CA GLU A 390 -31.74 -10.65 32.38
C GLU A 390 -30.21 -10.49 32.37
N GLU A 391 -29.49 -11.51 32.82
CA GLU A 391 -28.01 -11.55 32.73
C GLU A 391 -27.48 -11.40 31.32
N LYS A 392 -28.05 -12.12 30.35
CA LYS A 392 -27.66 -12.01 28.93
C LYS A 392 -28.00 -10.65 28.33
N ARG A 393 -29.12 -10.04 28.77
CA ARG A 393 -29.50 -8.67 28.33
C ARG A 393 -28.48 -7.65 28.81
N LEU A 394 -28.10 -7.72 30.10
CA LEU A 394 -27.09 -6.82 30.65
C LEU A 394 -25.73 -7.00 29.98
N ALA A 395 -25.29 -8.24 29.72
CA ALA A 395 -24.07 -8.53 29.02
C ALA A 395 -24.12 -8.00 27.57
N ALA A 396 -25.23 -8.22 26.85
CA ALA A 396 -25.44 -7.71 25.50
C ALA A 396 -25.39 -6.19 25.47
N GLN A 397 -26.07 -5.52 26.39
CA GLN A 397 -26.10 -4.06 26.48
C GLN A 397 -24.69 -3.49 26.68
N ARG A 398 -23.95 -3.97 27.66
CA ARG A 398 -22.59 -3.47 27.97
C ARG A 398 -21.60 -3.69 26.85
N LEU A 399 -21.66 -4.86 26.21
CA LEU A 399 -20.78 -5.16 25.04
C LEU A 399 -21.19 -4.32 23.82
N ALA A 400 -22.48 -4.16 23.56
CA ALA A 400 -22.99 -3.31 22.48
C ALA A 400 -22.61 -1.83 22.71
N GLU A 401 -22.73 -1.30 23.95
CA GLU A 401 -22.26 0.05 24.30
C GLU A 401 -20.79 0.24 23.91
N GLY A 402 -19.92 -0.71 24.26
CA GLY A 402 -18.49 -0.66 23.94
C GLY A 402 -18.19 -0.77 22.44
N VAL A 403 -18.95 -1.59 21.70
CA VAL A 403 -18.83 -1.72 20.26
C VAL A 403 -19.30 -0.45 19.54
N VAL A 404 -20.50 0.05 19.90
CA VAL A 404 -21.09 1.25 19.28
C VAL A 404 -20.23 2.49 19.52
N ALA A 405 -19.71 2.68 20.72
CA ALA A 405 -18.81 3.81 21.03
C ALA A 405 -17.59 3.82 20.09
N ARG A 406 -16.97 2.66 19.85
CA ARG A 406 -15.82 2.54 18.93
C ARG A 406 -16.21 2.71 17.47
N LEU A 407 -17.36 2.16 17.06
CA LEU A 407 -17.86 2.33 15.71
C LEU A 407 -18.20 3.79 15.39
N ASN A 408 -18.79 4.53 16.34
CA ASN A 408 -19.07 5.96 16.17
C ASN A 408 -17.80 6.77 15.90
N THR A 409 -16.68 6.46 16.55
CA THR A 409 -15.40 7.10 16.27
C THR A 409 -14.92 6.80 14.84
N LEU A 410 -15.09 5.55 14.36
CA LEU A 410 -14.75 5.19 13.00
C LEU A 410 -15.66 5.87 11.97
N GLN A 411 -16.96 5.96 12.26
CA GLN A 411 -17.92 6.71 11.41
C GLN A 411 -17.57 8.19 11.35
N ALA A 412 -17.24 8.80 12.49
CA ALA A 412 -16.81 10.20 12.56
C ALA A 412 -15.57 10.47 11.70
N LEU A 413 -14.68 9.50 11.54
CA LEU A 413 -13.52 9.57 10.65
C LEU A 413 -13.81 9.16 9.20
N GLY A 414 -15.09 9.02 8.81
CA GLY A 414 -15.50 8.68 7.45
C GLY A 414 -15.22 7.24 7.05
N LEU A 415 -15.02 6.31 8.00
CA LEU A 415 -14.73 4.89 7.74
C LEU A 415 -15.95 3.97 7.87
N GLY A 416 -17.16 4.52 7.97
CA GLY A 416 -18.39 3.76 8.17
C GLY A 416 -18.75 2.77 7.06
N TYR A 417 -18.19 2.94 5.86
CA TYR A 417 -18.39 2.03 4.73
C TYR A 417 -17.53 0.76 4.79
N LEU A 418 -16.49 0.72 5.63
CA LEU A 418 -15.66 -0.48 5.81
C LEU A 418 -16.43 -1.58 6.51
N SER A 419 -15.97 -2.83 6.37
CA SER A 419 -16.46 -3.99 7.14
C SER A 419 -15.39 -4.48 8.11
N LEU A 420 -15.81 -5.17 9.20
CA LEU A 420 -14.87 -5.68 10.21
C LEU A 420 -13.91 -6.74 9.66
N ASP A 421 -14.34 -7.52 8.68
CA ASP A 421 -13.56 -8.58 8.05
C ASP A 421 -12.63 -8.08 6.95
N ARG A 422 -12.73 -6.81 6.54
CA ARG A 422 -11.88 -6.25 5.48
C ARG A 422 -10.42 -6.35 5.87
N SER A 423 -9.64 -6.99 5.01
CA SER A 423 -8.21 -7.25 5.23
C SER A 423 -7.39 -5.96 5.14
N THR A 424 -6.44 -5.76 6.08
CA THR A 424 -5.63 -4.54 6.13
C THR A 424 -4.77 -4.28 4.90
N PRO A 425 -4.23 -5.29 4.16
CA PRO A 425 -3.54 -5.04 2.90
C PRO A 425 -4.39 -4.39 1.80
N THR A 426 -5.73 -4.52 1.89
CA THR A 426 -6.66 -3.93 0.91
C THR A 426 -7.07 -2.50 1.23
N LEU A 427 -6.62 -1.97 2.37
CA LEU A 427 -6.87 -0.59 2.78
C LEU A 427 -5.87 0.37 2.13
N SER A 428 -6.34 1.55 1.76
CA SER A 428 -5.43 2.63 1.38
C SER A 428 -4.57 3.08 2.58
N PRO A 429 -3.41 3.71 2.36
CA PRO A 429 -2.59 4.25 3.45
C PRO A 429 -3.37 5.20 4.36
N GLY A 430 -4.19 6.07 3.79
CA GLY A 430 -5.02 7.02 4.53
C GLY A 430 -6.14 6.33 5.34
N GLU A 431 -6.80 5.28 4.81
CA GLU A 431 -7.78 4.48 5.57
C GLU A 431 -7.12 3.81 6.78
N LEU A 432 -5.93 3.20 6.58
CA LEU A 432 -5.20 2.54 7.67
C LEU A 432 -4.75 3.54 8.75
N GLN A 433 -4.29 4.72 8.36
CA GLN A 433 -3.89 5.77 9.29
C GLN A 433 -5.06 6.29 10.11
N ARG A 434 -6.21 6.58 9.47
CA ARG A 434 -7.45 6.98 10.19
C ARG A 434 -7.95 5.89 11.11
N LEU A 435 -7.82 4.61 10.72
CA LEU A 435 -8.16 3.48 11.58
C LEU A 435 -7.30 3.45 12.85
N ARG A 436 -5.99 3.70 12.71
CA ARG A 436 -5.07 3.82 13.84
C ARG A 436 -5.38 5.05 14.70
N LEU A 437 -5.69 6.18 14.07
CA LEU A 437 -6.11 7.40 14.78
C LEU A 437 -7.36 7.17 15.63
N ALA A 438 -8.38 6.49 15.07
CA ALA A 438 -9.58 6.10 15.82
C ALA A 438 -9.25 5.28 17.07
N THR A 439 -8.28 4.38 16.97
CA THR A 439 -7.82 3.55 18.09
C THR A 439 -7.13 4.39 19.16
N GLN A 440 -6.37 5.42 18.76
CA GLN A 440 -5.71 6.32 19.71
C GLN A 440 -6.68 7.25 20.42
N LEU A 441 -7.69 7.78 19.73
CA LEU A 441 -8.76 8.57 20.36
C LEU A 441 -9.46 7.80 21.51
N GLN A 442 -9.57 6.49 21.37
CA GLN A 442 -10.18 5.61 22.36
C GLN A 442 -9.25 5.17 23.49
N SER A 443 -7.95 5.42 23.38
CA SER A 443 -6.96 5.06 24.40
C SER A 443 -7.05 5.92 25.65
N HIS A 444 -7.72 7.09 25.56
CA HIS A 444 -7.82 8.10 26.62
C HIS A 444 -6.47 8.48 27.23
N LEU A 445 -5.40 8.43 26.43
CA LEU A 445 -4.09 8.89 26.86
C LEU A 445 -4.07 10.42 26.93
N PHE A 446 -3.36 10.94 27.91
CA PHE A 446 -3.15 12.37 28.11
C PHE A 446 -1.67 12.66 28.46
N GLY A 447 -1.22 13.88 28.24
CA GLY A 447 0.16 14.28 28.51
C GLY A 447 1.21 13.64 27.60
N VAL A 448 0.81 13.17 26.42
CA VAL A 448 1.72 12.59 25.41
C VAL A 448 1.84 13.50 24.20
N VAL A 449 2.87 13.29 23.39
CA VAL A 449 3.02 13.93 22.07
C VAL A 449 2.59 12.93 21.01
N TYR A 450 1.56 13.26 20.25
CA TYR A 450 1.21 12.55 19.01
C TYR A 450 1.97 13.18 17.85
N VAL A 451 2.74 12.39 17.12
CA VAL A 451 3.43 12.82 15.90
C VAL A 451 2.79 12.12 14.70
N LEU A 452 2.14 12.89 13.82
CA LEU A 452 1.42 12.39 12.65
C LEU A 452 2.11 12.82 11.37
N ASP A 453 2.16 11.89 10.40
CA ASP A 453 2.75 12.10 9.07
C ASP A 453 1.63 12.17 8.04
N GLU A 454 1.39 13.34 7.49
CA GLU A 454 0.43 13.63 6.43
C GLU A 454 -0.96 12.95 6.62
N PRO A 455 -1.64 13.19 7.77
CA PRO A 455 -2.91 12.50 8.06
C PRO A 455 -4.04 12.86 7.09
N SER A 456 -3.98 13.97 6.36
CA SER A 456 -4.96 14.38 5.36
C SER A 456 -4.72 13.75 3.98
N ALA A 457 -3.61 13.03 3.79
CA ALA A 457 -3.23 12.46 2.50
C ALA A 457 -4.31 11.55 1.90
N GLY A 458 -4.67 11.77 0.62
CA GLY A 458 -5.71 11.00 -0.07
C GLY A 458 -7.13 11.25 0.44
N LEU A 459 -7.37 12.33 1.20
CA LEU A 459 -8.71 12.74 1.61
C LEU A 459 -9.33 13.75 0.64
N HIS A 460 -10.60 13.50 0.34
CA HIS A 460 -11.41 14.52 -0.29
C HIS A 460 -11.69 15.66 0.72
N PRO A 461 -11.70 16.94 0.32
CA PRO A 461 -11.94 18.07 1.24
C PRO A 461 -13.21 17.91 2.11
N ALA A 462 -14.28 17.31 1.58
CA ALA A 462 -15.48 17.00 2.35
C ALA A 462 -15.25 15.97 3.49
N ASP A 463 -14.22 15.17 3.43
CA ASP A 463 -13.87 14.17 4.45
C ASP A 463 -12.82 14.69 5.45
N SER A 464 -12.15 15.82 5.15
CA SER A 464 -11.06 16.39 5.97
C SER A 464 -11.56 16.99 7.27
N GLN A 465 -12.80 17.52 7.32
CA GLN A 465 -13.36 18.11 8.53
C GLN A 465 -13.36 17.14 9.72
N ALA A 466 -13.76 15.90 9.46
CA ALA A 466 -13.80 14.86 10.50
C ALA A 466 -12.39 14.53 11.06
N LEU A 467 -11.37 14.60 10.21
CA LEU A 467 -9.98 14.47 10.66
C LEU A 467 -9.56 15.65 11.56
N TYR A 468 -9.89 16.87 11.17
CA TYR A 468 -9.54 18.06 11.96
C TYR A 468 -10.18 18.02 13.34
N ASP A 469 -11.48 17.68 13.40
CA ASP A 469 -12.21 17.52 14.66
C ASP A 469 -11.56 16.44 15.56
N ALA A 470 -11.08 15.35 14.97
CA ALA A 470 -10.37 14.29 15.70
C ALA A 470 -9.01 14.74 16.26
N LEU A 471 -8.24 15.52 15.49
CA LEU A 471 -6.98 16.08 15.95
C LEU A 471 -7.19 17.10 17.09
N GLU A 472 -8.26 17.91 16.99
CA GLU A 472 -8.66 18.82 18.06
C GLU A 472 -9.09 18.08 19.33
N GLN A 473 -9.86 16.98 19.20
CA GLN A 473 -10.21 16.13 20.32
C GLN A 473 -8.98 15.52 21.03
N LEU A 474 -7.97 15.07 20.27
CA LEU A 474 -6.70 14.60 20.88
C LEU A 474 -6.01 15.70 21.68
N ARG A 475 -5.95 16.92 21.14
CA ARG A 475 -5.41 18.09 21.83
C ARG A 475 -6.20 18.40 23.09
N ASP A 476 -7.53 18.46 22.98
CA ASP A 476 -8.42 18.84 24.08
C ASP A 476 -8.42 17.82 25.22
N ALA A 477 -8.03 16.58 24.91
CA ALA A 477 -7.75 15.56 25.92
C ALA A 477 -6.43 15.79 26.70
N GLY A 478 -5.74 16.92 26.48
CA GLY A 478 -4.49 17.28 27.18
C GLY A 478 -3.24 16.70 26.53
N ASN A 479 -3.22 16.58 25.23
CA ASN A 479 -2.07 16.10 24.46
C ASN A 479 -1.48 17.18 23.56
N SER A 480 -0.19 17.03 23.24
CA SER A 480 0.46 17.79 22.19
C SER A 480 0.29 17.06 20.86
N VAL A 481 -0.18 17.75 19.83
CA VAL A 481 -0.42 17.14 18.50
C VAL A 481 0.50 17.79 17.49
N PHE A 482 1.53 17.09 17.06
CA PHE A 482 2.53 17.52 16.09
C PHE A 482 2.24 16.83 14.74
N VAL A 483 1.98 17.63 13.71
CA VAL A 483 1.55 17.13 12.41
C VAL A 483 2.50 17.62 11.34
N VAL A 484 3.11 16.73 10.58
CA VAL A 484 3.80 17.06 9.32
C VAL A 484 2.76 17.09 8.24
N GLU A 485 2.52 18.27 7.62
CA GLU A 485 1.40 18.44 6.70
C GLU A 485 1.65 19.45 5.60
N HIS A 486 0.87 19.28 4.52
CA HIS A 486 0.82 20.16 3.36
C HIS A 486 -0.58 20.77 3.14
N ASP A 487 -1.58 20.31 3.87
CA ASP A 487 -2.95 20.81 3.80
C ASP A 487 -3.05 22.25 4.34
N LEU A 488 -3.47 23.18 3.47
CA LEU A 488 -3.53 24.60 3.80
C LEU A 488 -4.63 24.92 4.82
N GLU A 489 -5.71 24.14 4.82
CA GLU A 489 -6.81 24.36 5.77
C GLU A 489 -6.40 23.94 7.19
N LEU A 490 -5.70 22.80 7.33
CA LEU A 490 -5.14 22.38 8.61
C LEU A 490 -4.10 23.37 9.13
N MET A 491 -3.28 23.95 8.23
CA MET A 491 -2.32 25.00 8.61
C MET A 491 -3.02 26.26 9.15
N ARG A 492 -4.15 26.65 8.57
CA ARG A 492 -4.95 27.80 9.09
C ARG A 492 -5.56 27.52 10.46
N ARG A 493 -5.94 26.28 10.73
CA ARG A 493 -6.52 25.85 12.02
C ARG A 493 -5.49 25.58 13.10
N ALA A 494 -4.22 25.41 12.72
CA ALA A 494 -3.15 25.17 13.66
C ALA A 494 -3.02 26.32 14.65
N GLN A 495 -2.67 26.01 15.89
CA GLN A 495 -2.35 27.02 16.91
C GLN A 495 -0.90 27.46 16.82
N TRP A 496 -0.05 26.65 16.19
CA TRP A 496 1.35 26.94 15.98
C TRP A 496 1.83 26.32 14.68
N LEU A 497 2.64 27.06 13.93
CA LEU A 497 3.19 26.63 12.66
C LEU A 497 4.72 26.69 12.73
N VAL A 498 5.37 25.62 12.27
CA VAL A 498 6.82 25.53 12.09
C VAL A 498 7.09 25.35 10.61
N ASP A 499 7.58 26.38 9.93
CA ASP A 499 7.88 26.33 8.50
C ASP A 499 9.36 26.05 8.26
N VAL A 500 9.65 24.96 7.53
CA VAL A 500 11.01 24.47 7.28
C VAL A 500 11.36 24.65 5.80
N GLY A 501 12.49 25.29 5.53
CA GLY A 501 12.87 25.61 4.17
C GLY A 501 14.29 26.19 4.05
N PRO A 502 14.51 27.11 3.07
CA PRO A 502 13.54 27.64 2.07
C PRO A 502 13.24 26.66 0.92
N ASP A 503 14.16 25.74 0.59
CA ASP A 503 14.08 24.77 -0.49
C ASP A 503 14.27 23.33 0.03
N ALA A 504 14.40 22.37 -0.88
CA ALA A 504 14.65 20.96 -0.55
C ALA A 504 16.14 20.64 -0.40
N GLY A 505 16.44 19.52 0.28
CA GLY A 505 17.77 18.92 0.40
C GLY A 505 18.78 19.87 1.07
N GLU A 506 19.95 20.02 0.47
CA GLU A 506 21.05 20.84 1.04
C GLU A 506 20.72 22.34 1.11
N ARG A 507 19.76 22.84 0.32
CA ARG A 507 19.31 24.23 0.39
C ARG A 507 18.20 24.45 1.41
N GLY A 508 17.63 23.37 1.95
CA GLY A 508 16.65 23.36 3.04
C GLY A 508 17.28 23.23 4.42
N GLY A 509 16.55 22.59 5.33
CA GLY A 509 17.03 22.23 6.66
C GLY A 509 17.12 23.37 7.68
N ARG A 510 16.43 24.49 7.44
CA ARG A 510 16.37 25.63 8.37
C ARG A 510 14.93 25.91 8.76
N VAL A 511 14.69 26.26 10.00
CA VAL A 511 13.40 26.80 10.44
C VAL A 511 13.32 28.27 9.99
N LEU A 512 12.39 28.56 9.09
CA LEU A 512 12.13 29.88 8.57
C LEU A 512 11.20 30.68 9.51
N TYR A 513 10.28 29.93 10.14
CA TYR A 513 9.28 30.50 11.05
C TYR A 513 8.86 29.50 12.12
N SER A 514 8.61 29.99 13.31
CA SER A 514 7.98 29.26 14.41
C SER A 514 7.07 30.24 15.17
N GLY A 515 5.76 30.04 15.09
CA GLY A 515 4.77 30.94 15.69
C GLY A 515 3.33 30.68 15.25
N PRO A 516 2.38 31.54 15.67
CA PRO A 516 1.00 31.48 15.19
C PRO A 516 0.93 31.65 13.68
N PRO A 517 -0.03 30.96 12.96
CA PRO A 517 -0.07 30.96 11.49
C PRO A 517 0.00 32.33 10.81
N ASP A 518 -0.71 33.35 11.35
CA ASP A 518 -0.78 34.69 10.75
C ASP A 518 0.59 35.37 10.60
N GLY A 519 1.53 35.06 11.48
CA GLY A 519 2.88 35.61 11.45
C GLY A 519 3.71 35.16 10.26
N LEU A 520 3.38 34.00 9.65
CA LEU A 520 4.08 33.47 8.50
C LEU A 520 3.92 34.37 7.25
N ALA A 521 2.82 35.15 7.15
CA ALA A 521 2.58 36.09 6.05
C ALA A 521 3.74 37.08 5.82
N LYS A 522 4.52 37.37 6.86
CA LYS A 522 5.65 38.34 6.83
C LYS A 522 6.98 37.68 6.41
N VAL A 523 7.02 36.36 6.27
CA VAL A 523 8.27 35.63 6.02
C VAL A 523 8.51 35.45 4.54
N LYS A 524 9.19 36.36 3.91
CA LYS A 524 9.43 36.38 2.44
C LYS A 524 10.06 35.12 1.86
N PRO A 525 11.03 34.40 2.51
CA PRO A 525 11.60 33.20 1.93
C PRO A 525 10.69 31.96 2.05
N SER A 526 9.57 32.05 2.77
CA SER A 526 8.62 30.94 2.90
C SER A 526 7.79 30.75 1.63
N ARG A 527 7.92 29.58 1.01
CA ARG A 527 7.03 29.19 -0.08
C ARG A 527 5.63 28.87 0.42
N THR A 528 5.51 28.32 1.63
CA THR A 528 4.22 28.06 2.29
C THR A 528 3.41 29.35 2.44
N ALA A 529 4.04 30.46 2.83
CA ALA A 529 3.36 31.76 2.98
C ALA A 529 2.69 32.21 1.68
N THR A 530 3.33 31.98 0.54
CA THR A 530 2.79 32.35 -0.78
C THR A 530 1.47 31.65 -1.08
N TYR A 531 1.33 30.36 -0.71
CA TYR A 531 0.12 29.59 -0.96
C TYR A 531 -0.93 29.72 0.15
N LEU A 532 -0.51 29.98 1.37
CA LEU A 532 -1.42 30.12 2.52
C LEU A 532 -2.15 31.46 2.51
N PHE A 533 -1.46 32.55 2.12
CA PHE A 533 -1.96 33.92 2.18
C PHE A 533 -2.02 34.62 0.83
N GLY A 534 -1.34 34.10 -0.19
CA GLY A 534 -1.34 34.65 -1.54
C GLY A 534 -2.53 34.17 -2.36
N SER A 535 -3.07 35.05 -3.20
CA SER A 535 -3.96 34.65 -4.27
C SER A 535 -3.10 34.11 -5.44
N THR A 536 -2.58 32.90 -5.31
CA THR A 536 -1.90 32.26 -6.44
C THR A 536 -2.94 31.42 -7.18
N PRO A 537 -3.58 31.96 -8.25
CA PRO A 537 -4.55 31.20 -9.01
C PRO A 537 -3.88 29.97 -9.60
N ALA A 538 -4.62 28.89 -9.69
CA ALA A 538 -4.17 27.76 -10.48
C ALA A 538 -3.93 28.21 -11.92
N PRO A 539 -2.86 27.80 -12.60
CA PRO A 539 -2.68 28.10 -14.01
C PRO A 539 -3.95 27.76 -14.78
N ALA A 540 -4.38 28.68 -15.69
CA ALA A 540 -5.58 28.44 -16.47
C ALA A 540 -5.43 27.14 -17.26
N SER A 541 -6.43 26.26 -17.19
CA SER A 541 -6.49 25.05 -18.01
C SER A 541 -6.52 25.49 -19.49
N SER A 542 -5.68 24.88 -20.32
CA SER A 542 -5.85 24.97 -21.76
C SER A 542 -7.16 24.24 -22.08
N GLU A 543 -8.09 24.90 -22.76
CA GLU A 543 -9.37 24.29 -23.17
C GLU A 543 -9.12 23.30 -24.33
N ARG A 544 -8.53 22.15 -24.02
CA ARG A 544 -8.33 21.08 -25.00
C ARG A 544 -9.64 20.38 -25.30
N THR A 545 -9.77 19.90 -26.54
CA THR A 545 -10.89 19.07 -26.98
C THR A 545 -10.47 17.62 -27.06
N ALA A 546 -11.35 16.72 -26.67
CA ALA A 546 -11.11 15.28 -26.78
C ALA A 546 -10.91 14.88 -28.24
N SER A 547 -9.93 14.04 -28.51
CA SER A 547 -9.66 13.46 -29.82
C SER A 547 -10.48 12.18 -30.10
N GLY A 548 -11.11 11.61 -29.10
CA GLY A 548 -11.91 10.40 -29.12
C GLY A 548 -12.41 10.04 -27.71
N TRP A 549 -13.03 8.87 -27.58
CA TRP A 549 -13.60 8.41 -26.31
C TRP A 549 -13.39 6.92 -26.09
N LEU A 550 -12.96 6.56 -24.90
CA LEU A 550 -13.07 5.19 -24.39
C LEU A 550 -14.41 5.05 -23.66
N GLU A 551 -15.18 4.05 -24.01
CA GLU A 551 -16.46 3.74 -23.38
C GLU A 551 -16.34 2.44 -22.57
N LEU A 552 -16.64 2.54 -21.30
CA LEU A 552 -16.73 1.42 -20.37
C LEU A 552 -18.19 1.11 -20.17
N ARG A 553 -18.64 -0.11 -20.46
CA ARG A 553 -20.06 -0.47 -20.42
C ARG A 553 -20.32 -1.66 -19.51
N GLY A 554 -21.35 -1.55 -18.69
CA GLY A 554 -21.85 -2.61 -17.81
C GLY A 554 -20.82 -3.05 -16.77
N LEU A 555 -20.06 -2.13 -16.18
CA LEU A 555 -19.00 -2.46 -15.23
C LEU A 555 -19.57 -2.99 -13.92
N HIS A 556 -19.07 -4.17 -13.53
CA HIS A 556 -19.28 -4.74 -12.20
C HIS A 556 -17.92 -5.02 -11.55
N ARG A 557 -17.61 -4.31 -10.48
CA ARG A 557 -16.44 -4.53 -9.64
C ARG A 557 -16.60 -3.79 -8.30
N HIS A 558 -16.44 -4.48 -7.19
CA HIS A 558 -16.65 -3.93 -5.85
C HIS A 558 -18.01 -3.21 -5.74
N ASN A 559 -18.02 -1.89 -5.49
CA ASN A 559 -19.23 -1.09 -5.42
C ASN A 559 -19.74 -0.57 -6.78
N LEU A 560 -19.11 -0.92 -7.89
CA LEU A 560 -19.61 -0.62 -9.23
C LEU A 560 -20.62 -1.71 -9.64
N HIS A 561 -21.87 -1.32 -9.92
CA HIS A 561 -22.95 -2.23 -10.23
C HIS A 561 -23.63 -1.84 -11.56
N GLY A 562 -23.12 -2.38 -12.68
CA GLY A 562 -23.62 -2.07 -14.01
C GLY A 562 -23.35 -0.62 -14.45
N LEU A 563 -22.19 -0.07 -14.05
CA LEU A 563 -21.82 1.30 -14.36
C LEU A 563 -21.36 1.44 -15.81
N ASP A 564 -21.91 2.44 -16.50
CA ASP A 564 -21.37 2.94 -17.76
C ASP A 564 -20.59 4.23 -17.51
N ALA A 565 -19.40 4.35 -18.12
CA ALA A 565 -18.53 5.50 -18.00
C ALA A 565 -17.82 5.77 -19.33
N ARG A 566 -17.43 7.02 -19.57
CA ARG A 566 -16.64 7.39 -20.74
C ARG A 566 -15.46 8.25 -20.36
N VAL A 567 -14.32 7.98 -20.97
CA VAL A 567 -13.06 8.67 -20.72
C VAL A 567 -12.57 9.32 -22.01
N PRO A 568 -12.40 10.65 -22.06
CA PRO A 568 -11.93 11.33 -23.26
C PRO A 568 -10.44 11.08 -23.52
N LEU A 569 -10.09 10.94 -24.80
CA LEU A 569 -8.73 10.74 -25.26
C LEU A 569 -8.02 12.06 -25.62
N GLY A 570 -6.70 12.10 -25.46
CA GLY A 570 -5.86 13.25 -25.83
C GLY A 570 -5.99 14.45 -24.90
N VAL A 571 -6.53 14.26 -23.70
CA VAL A 571 -6.75 15.33 -22.69
C VAL A 571 -6.34 14.87 -21.31
N LEU A 572 -6.29 15.80 -20.34
CA LEU A 572 -6.14 15.54 -18.93
C LEU A 572 -7.51 15.35 -18.28
N THR A 573 -7.79 14.16 -17.79
CA THR A 573 -9.02 13.82 -17.06
C THR A 573 -8.72 13.66 -15.57
N ALA A 574 -9.45 14.38 -14.71
CA ALA A 574 -9.42 14.19 -13.27
C ALA A 574 -10.65 13.37 -12.83
N VAL A 575 -10.42 12.29 -12.08
CA VAL A 575 -11.48 11.48 -11.47
C VAL A 575 -11.47 11.75 -9.97
N THR A 576 -12.55 12.34 -9.48
CA THR A 576 -12.65 12.83 -8.10
C THR A 576 -13.90 12.27 -7.40
N GLY A 577 -14.11 12.65 -6.14
CA GLY A 577 -15.24 12.26 -5.30
C GLY A 577 -14.79 11.80 -3.92
N VAL A 578 -15.72 11.65 -2.99
CA VAL A 578 -15.45 11.27 -1.60
C VAL A 578 -14.68 9.94 -1.47
N SER A 579 -14.02 9.72 -0.34
CA SER A 579 -13.31 8.48 -0.06
C SER A 579 -14.27 7.29 -0.11
N GLY A 580 -13.84 6.16 -0.72
CA GLY A 580 -14.70 4.97 -0.88
C GLY A 580 -15.82 5.08 -1.93
N SER A 581 -15.86 6.14 -2.77
CA SER A 581 -16.89 6.31 -3.82
C SER A 581 -16.70 5.38 -5.04
N GLY A 582 -15.56 4.71 -5.19
CA GLY A 582 -15.29 3.76 -6.27
C GLY A 582 -14.33 4.24 -7.35
N LYS A 583 -13.63 5.37 -7.16
CA LYS A 583 -12.66 5.94 -8.11
C LYS A 583 -11.57 4.96 -8.55
N SER A 584 -10.85 4.37 -7.59
CA SER A 584 -9.77 3.41 -7.88
C SER A 584 -10.33 2.12 -8.50
N SER A 585 -11.56 1.71 -8.13
CA SER A 585 -12.26 0.57 -8.77
C SER A 585 -12.57 0.85 -10.25
N LEU A 586 -12.98 2.08 -10.57
CA LEU A 586 -13.28 2.47 -11.95
C LEU A 586 -12.01 2.60 -12.80
N ILE A 587 -11.01 3.33 -12.32
CA ILE A 587 -9.86 3.75 -13.14
C ILE A 587 -8.65 2.84 -12.96
N ALA A 588 -8.15 2.71 -11.72
CA ALA A 588 -6.92 1.96 -11.46
C ALA A 588 -7.09 0.44 -11.64
N GLN A 589 -8.35 -0.05 -11.54
CA GLN A 589 -8.67 -1.46 -11.69
C GLN A 589 -9.42 -1.74 -12.99
N ALA A 590 -10.70 -1.31 -13.14
CA ALA A 590 -11.52 -1.71 -14.27
C ALA A 590 -11.01 -1.17 -15.62
N LEU A 591 -10.79 0.13 -15.76
CA LEU A 591 -10.24 0.70 -17.00
C LEU A 591 -8.86 0.10 -17.32
N ALA A 592 -7.96 0.04 -16.35
CA ALA A 592 -6.61 -0.48 -16.57
C ALA A 592 -6.61 -1.96 -16.96
N GLU A 593 -7.45 -2.80 -16.32
CA GLU A 593 -7.59 -4.22 -16.65
C GLU A 593 -8.14 -4.43 -18.07
N LEU A 594 -9.22 -3.73 -18.43
CA LEU A 594 -9.85 -3.87 -19.74
C LEU A 594 -8.94 -3.37 -20.88
N VAL A 595 -8.22 -2.26 -20.67
CA VAL A 595 -7.23 -1.78 -21.65
C VAL A 595 -6.06 -2.74 -21.81
N ARG A 596 -5.54 -3.34 -20.72
CA ARG A 596 -4.49 -4.37 -20.81
C ARG A 596 -4.94 -5.59 -21.61
N LEU A 597 -6.15 -6.08 -21.35
CA LEU A 597 -6.74 -7.19 -22.10
C LEU A 597 -6.84 -6.87 -23.59
N HIS A 598 -7.29 -5.66 -23.94
CA HIS A 598 -7.34 -5.20 -25.33
C HIS A 598 -5.96 -5.15 -26.01
N LEU A 599 -4.92 -4.71 -25.28
CA LEU A 599 -3.54 -4.67 -25.76
C LEU A 599 -2.87 -6.05 -25.83
N GLY A 600 -3.57 -7.13 -25.47
CA GLY A 600 -3.02 -8.49 -25.48
C GLY A 600 -2.00 -8.75 -24.36
N HIS A 601 -1.95 -7.90 -23.35
CA HIS A 601 -1.12 -8.13 -22.17
C HIS A 601 -1.90 -8.96 -21.15
N GLU A 602 -1.28 -10.01 -20.64
CA GLU A 602 -1.83 -10.75 -19.50
C GLU A 602 -2.07 -9.79 -18.31
N PRO A 603 -3.11 -10.01 -17.51
CA PRO A 603 -3.32 -9.24 -16.29
C PRO A 603 -2.03 -9.29 -15.45
N GLU A 604 -1.46 -8.14 -15.13
CA GLU A 604 -0.44 -8.12 -14.08
C GLU A 604 -1.11 -8.59 -12.80
N ASP A 605 -0.68 -9.76 -12.35
CA ASP A 605 -0.96 -10.17 -10.98
C ASP A 605 -0.55 -9.01 -10.09
N SER A 606 -1.47 -8.50 -9.32
CA SER A 606 -1.18 -7.48 -8.35
C SER A 606 0.05 -7.94 -7.56
N ASP A 607 1.11 -7.13 -7.54
CA ASP A 607 2.29 -7.37 -6.68
C ASP A 607 1.94 -7.29 -5.19
N GLU A 608 0.65 -7.37 -4.86
CA GLU A 608 0.14 -7.45 -3.50
C GLU A 608 0.47 -8.82 -2.94
N GLU A 609 1.55 -8.84 -2.25
CA GLU A 609 1.91 -9.97 -1.44
C GLU A 609 1.14 -10.05 -0.14
N ALA A 610 0.43 -11.14 -0.08
CA ALA A 610 0.69 -12.02 1.06
C ALA A 610 1.50 -13.20 0.51
N PRO A 611 2.69 -13.52 1.03
CA PRO A 611 3.42 -14.72 0.60
C PRO A 611 2.64 -16.01 0.85
N ASP A 612 1.51 -15.93 1.55
CA ASP A 612 0.73 -17.08 2.00
C ASP A 612 -0.66 -17.22 1.37
N ALA A 613 -1.12 -16.26 0.56
CA ALA A 613 -2.40 -16.42 -0.16
C ALA A 613 -2.42 -15.55 -1.43
N PRO A 614 -2.64 -16.13 -2.64
CA PRO A 614 -3.06 -15.34 -3.79
C PRO A 614 -4.42 -14.73 -3.43
N SER A 615 -4.55 -13.41 -3.54
CA SER A 615 -5.85 -12.75 -3.46
C SER A 615 -6.75 -13.38 -4.50
N ALA A 616 -8.00 -13.68 -4.15
CA ALA A 616 -9.00 -13.99 -5.15
C ALA A 616 -9.01 -12.80 -6.12
N ILE A 617 -8.56 -13.01 -7.36
CA ILE A 617 -8.55 -11.96 -8.37
C ILE A 617 -10.00 -11.75 -8.78
N GLU A 618 -10.66 -10.77 -8.15
CA GLU A 618 -11.95 -10.31 -8.66
C GLU A 618 -11.72 -9.70 -10.04
N ARG A 619 -12.19 -10.40 -11.07
CA ARG A 619 -12.12 -9.89 -12.44
C ARG A 619 -13.20 -8.83 -12.65
N THR A 620 -12.87 -7.82 -13.43
CA THR A 620 -13.83 -6.84 -13.89
C THR A 620 -14.79 -7.50 -14.88
N HIS A 621 -16.08 -7.43 -14.61
CA HIS A 621 -17.12 -7.75 -15.59
C HIS A 621 -17.53 -6.45 -16.29
N GLY A 622 -17.67 -6.52 -17.60
CA GLY A 622 -17.95 -5.38 -18.48
C GLY A 622 -17.11 -5.43 -19.73
N HIS A 623 -17.27 -4.47 -20.62
CA HIS A 623 -16.51 -4.40 -21.85
C HIS A 623 -16.08 -2.98 -22.19
N LEU A 624 -14.97 -2.88 -22.92
CA LEU A 624 -14.40 -1.65 -23.43
C LEU A 624 -14.89 -1.44 -24.88
N ALA A 625 -15.31 -0.24 -25.22
CA ALA A 625 -15.80 0.16 -26.53
C ALA A 625 -15.30 1.58 -26.89
N GLY A 626 -15.71 2.10 -28.05
CA GLY A 626 -15.30 3.40 -28.55
C GLY A 626 -13.95 3.35 -29.30
N ASP A 627 -13.14 4.40 -29.16
CA ASP A 627 -11.88 4.57 -29.91
C ASP A 627 -10.72 3.81 -29.28
N VAL A 628 -10.90 2.53 -28.98
CA VAL A 628 -9.95 1.72 -28.21
C VAL A 628 -8.60 1.56 -28.92
N ASP A 629 -8.60 1.44 -30.26
CA ASP A 629 -7.40 1.30 -31.10
C ASP A 629 -6.52 2.55 -31.10
N ALA A 630 -7.03 3.67 -30.61
CA ALA A 630 -6.23 4.88 -30.39
C ALA A 630 -5.24 4.71 -29.24
N VAL A 631 -5.41 3.73 -28.35
CA VAL A 631 -4.52 3.45 -27.25
C VAL A 631 -3.59 2.30 -27.62
N GLN A 632 -2.29 2.56 -27.71
CA GLN A 632 -1.27 1.56 -28.04
C GLN A 632 -0.46 1.10 -26.81
N ARG A 633 -0.49 1.85 -25.74
CA ARG A 633 0.26 1.56 -24.51
C ARG A 633 -0.49 2.06 -23.28
N LEU A 634 -0.50 1.25 -22.25
CA LEU A 634 -0.96 1.62 -20.91
C LEU A 634 0.24 1.83 -19.99
N VAL A 635 0.25 2.94 -19.27
CA VAL A 635 1.23 3.26 -18.24
C VAL A 635 0.47 3.52 -16.94
N GLN A 636 0.64 2.66 -15.97
CA GLN A 636 0.04 2.82 -14.66
C GLN A 636 1.11 3.24 -13.64
N VAL A 637 0.87 4.36 -12.95
CA VAL A 637 1.78 4.93 -11.96
C VAL A 637 1.07 4.93 -10.60
N ASP A 638 1.45 4.01 -9.75
CA ASP A 638 0.90 3.82 -8.41
C ASP A 638 1.91 4.24 -7.31
N GLN A 639 1.45 4.29 -6.05
CA GLN A 639 2.25 4.65 -4.88
C GLN A 639 3.06 3.47 -4.30
N LYS A 640 3.10 2.30 -4.97
CA LYS A 640 3.88 1.15 -4.50
C LYS A 640 5.38 1.47 -4.51
N PRO A 641 6.16 0.95 -3.58
CA PRO A 641 7.61 1.14 -3.56
C PRO A 641 8.27 0.72 -4.88
N ILE A 642 9.34 1.39 -5.28
CA ILE A 642 10.14 1.03 -6.48
C ILE A 642 11.03 -0.19 -6.27
N GLY A 643 11.04 -0.76 -5.07
CA GLY A 643 11.76 -1.97 -4.70
C GLY A 643 11.55 -2.31 -3.23
N ARG A 644 11.88 -3.55 -2.86
CA ARG A 644 11.57 -4.13 -1.54
C ARG A 644 12.80 -4.31 -0.65
N THR A 645 13.98 -4.20 -1.20
CA THR A 645 15.24 -4.42 -0.49
C THR A 645 16.06 -3.14 -0.51
N PRO A 646 16.98 -2.94 0.44
CA PRO A 646 17.92 -1.82 0.43
C PRO A 646 18.82 -1.76 -0.81
N ARG A 647 18.91 -2.86 -1.59
CA ARG A 647 19.64 -2.90 -2.88
C ARG A 647 18.91 -2.17 -4.01
N SER A 648 17.58 -2.10 -3.93
CA SER A 648 16.80 -1.28 -4.87
C SER A 648 16.95 0.19 -4.48
N ASN A 649 17.32 1.03 -5.43
CA ASN A 649 17.50 2.47 -5.22
C ASN A 649 17.15 3.25 -6.48
N LEU A 650 17.12 4.59 -6.39
CA LEU A 650 16.78 5.49 -7.47
C LEU A 650 17.63 5.23 -8.73
N ALA A 651 18.96 5.09 -8.58
CA ALA A 651 19.87 4.93 -9.72
C ALA A 651 19.66 3.60 -10.46
N THR A 652 19.32 2.51 -9.73
CA THR A 652 19.05 1.22 -10.36
C THR A 652 17.68 1.19 -11.04
N TYR A 653 16.67 1.79 -10.43
CA TYR A 653 15.31 1.82 -10.99
C TYR A 653 15.24 2.60 -12.29
N THR A 654 15.89 3.76 -12.36
CA THR A 654 15.92 4.61 -13.56
C THR A 654 16.83 4.07 -14.68
N GLY A 655 17.60 3.00 -14.41
CA GLY A 655 18.56 2.43 -15.36
C GLY A 655 19.84 3.25 -15.55
N LEU A 656 19.94 4.45 -15.00
CA LEU A 656 21.14 5.28 -15.15
C LEU A 656 22.40 4.64 -14.57
N PHE A 657 22.26 3.78 -13.56
CA PHE A 657 23.38 3.13 -12.90
C PHE A 657 24.17 2.18 -13.84
N ASP A 658 23.51 1.60 -14.83
CA ASP A 658 24.18 0.75 -15.83
C ASP A 658 25.16 1.57 -16.69
N HIS A 659 24.83 2.81 -17.01
CA HIS A 659 25.73 3.73 -17.68
C HIS A 659 26.87 4.18 -16.79
N VAL A 660 26.61 4.48 -15.51
CA VAL A 660 27.65 4.81 -14.53
C VAL A 660 28.65 3.66 -14.39
N ARG A 661 28.19 2.42 -14.25
CA ARG A 661 29.07 1.23 -14.15
C ARG A 661 29.97 1.07 -15.38
N LYS A 662 29.46 1.34 -16.58
CA LYS A 662 30.24 1.31 -17.82
C LYS A 662 31.33 2.39 -17.83
N LEU A 663 31.04 3.61 -17.34
CA LEU A 663 32.03 4.68 -17.23
C LEU A 663 33.19 4.27 -16.29
N PHE A 664 32.87 3.71 -15.12
CA PHE A 664 33.91 3.23 -14.20
C PHE A 664 34.73 2.10 -14.79
N ALA A 665 34.12 1.13 -15.47
CA ALA A 665 34.82 0.05 -16.16
C ALA A 665 35.74 0.53 -17.29
N ALA A 666 35.41 1.67 -17.90
CA ALA A 666 36.22 2.27 -18.97
C ALA A 666 37.47 3.02 -18.47
N THR A 667 37.62 3.24 -17.16
CA THR A 667 38.78 3.95 -16.60
C THR A 667 40.09 3.18 -16.82
N PRO A 668 41.25 3.86 -16.94
CA PRO A 668 42.55 3.21 -17.08
C PRO A 668 42.86 2.25 -15.91
N ASP A 669 42.47 2.63 -14.68
CA ASP A 669 42.70 1.80 -13.49
C ASP A 669 41.86 0.51 -13.52
N ALA A 670 40.57 0.60 -13.90
CA ALA A 670 39.73 -0.58 -14.05
C ALA A 670 40.26 -1.53 -15.12
N ARG A 671 40.65 -0.99 -16.26
CA ARG A 671 41.26 -1.78 -17.37
C ARG A 671 42.53 -2.51 -16.94
N ARG A 672 43.45 -1.82 -16.26
CA ARG A 672 44.67 -2.44 -15.71
C ARG A 672 44.38 -3.59 -14.76
N ARG A 673 43.33 -3.47 -13.93
CA ARG A 673 42.89 -4.47 -12.95
C ARG A 673 41.95 -5.52 -13.57
N ARG A 674 41.60 -5.42 -14.86
CA ARG A 674 40.62 -6.26 -15.56
C ARG A 674 39.25 -6.26 -14.88
N PHE A 675 38.80 -5.08 -14.42
CA PHE A 675 37.51 -4.88 -13.79
C PHE A 675 36.48 -4.52 -14.86
N ASP A 676 35.48 -5.39 -15.04
CA ASP A 676 34.36 -5.19 -15.93
C ASP A 676 33.24 -4.36 -15.26
N ALA A 677 32.16 -4.05 -15.99
CA ALA A 677 31.01 -3.33 -15.42
C ALA A 677 30.30 -4.12 -14.31
N GLY A 678 30.42 -5.45 -14.28
CA GLY A 678 29.90 -6.30 -13.22
C GLY A 678 30.61 -6.07 -11.88
N ARG A 679 31.90 -5.72 -11.90
CA ARG A 679 32.67 -5.40 -10.69
C ARG A 679 32.07 -4.20 -9.93
N PHE A 680 31.51 -3.25 -10.67
CA PHE A 680 30.88 -2.03 -10.13
C PHE A 680 29.41 -2.21 -9.78
N SER A 681 28.91 -3.44 -9.75
CA SER A 681 27.57 -3.77 -9.27
C SER A 681 27.60 -4.26 -7.83
N PHE A 682 26.87 -3.63 -6.94
CA PHE A 682 26.73 -4.10 -5.55
C PHE A 682 25.87 -5.37 -5.44
N ASN A 683 25.27 -5.84 -6.53
CA ASN A 683 24.54 -7.12 -6.58
C ASN A 683 25.44 -8.30 -6.93
N VAL A 684 26.69 -8.04 -7.38
CA VAL A 684 27.63 -9.08 -7.81
C VAL A 684 28.71 -9.29 -6.76
N ALA A 685 28.92 -10.54 -6.34
CA ALA A 685 29.85 -10.92 -5.27
C ALA A 685 31.27 -10.36 -5.43
N LYS A 686 31.80 -10.28 -6.66
CA LYS A 686 33.16 -9.80 -6.91
C LYS A 686 33.44 -8.37 -6.46
N GLY A 687 32.43 -7.47 -6.47
CA GLY A 687 32.61 -6.05 -6.20
C GLY A 687 31.98 -5.56 -4.89
N ARG A 688 31.03 -6.29 -4.34
CA ARG A 688 30.26 -5.89 -3.16
C ARG A 688 31.03 -6.13 -1.86
N CYS A 689 30.62 -5.45 -0.80
CA CYS A 689 31.04 -5.76 0.56
C CYS A 689 30.51 -7.14 0.95
N GLU A 690 31.35 -7.99 1.52
CA GLU A 690 30.99 -9.36 1.90
C GLU A 690 30.07 -9.38 3.14
N THR A 691 30.25 -8.44 4.09
CA THR A 691 29.49 -8.38 5.33
C THR A 691 28.02 -8.02 5.12
N CYS A 692 27.71 -6.96 4.35
CA CYS A 692 26.34 -6.53 4.07
C CYS A 692 25.82 -7.00 2.71
N GLU A 693 26.60 -7.81 2.00
CA GLU A 693 26.27 -8.31 0.68
C GLU A 693 25.81 -7.24 -0.33
N GLY A 694 26.30 -6.01 -0.18
CA GLY A 694 25.97 -4.87 -1.04
C GLY A 694 24.73 -4.07 -0.61
N GLU A 695 24.12 -4.38 0.52
CA GLU A 695 22.99 -3.60 1.05
C GLU A 695 23.40 -2.27 1.67
N GLY A 696 24.65 -2.18 2.15
CA GLY A 696 25.17 -1.00 2.85
C GLY A 696 24.76 -0.95 4.32
N VAL A 697 23.73 -1.71 4.69
CA VAL A 697 23.18 -1.81 6.04
C VAL A 697 23.13 -3.26 6.49
N VAL A 698 23.07 -3.47 7.79
CA VAL A 698 22.78 -4.78 8.42
C VAL A 698 21.46 -4.67 9.15
N SER A 699 20.60 -5.68 8.99
CA SER A 699 19.32 -5.75 9.69
C SER A 699 19.54 -6.28 11.09
N VAL A 700 19.07 -5.55 12.09
CA VAL A 700 19.03 -5.98 13.49
C VAL A 700 17.59 -6.35 13.81
N GLU A 701 17.34 -7.65 13.99
CA GLU A 701 16.02 -8.15 14.38
C GLU A 701 15.79 -7.89 15.87
N LEU A 702 14.71 -7.17 16.17
CA LEU A 702 14.26 -6.90 17.53
C LEU A 702 13.09 -7.83 17.83
N LEU A 703 13.21 -8.66 18.88
CA LEU A 703 12.25 -9.74 19.23
C LEU A 703 10.78 -9.31 19.34
N PHE A 704 10.49 -8.03 19.56
CA PHE A 704 9.12 -7.50 19.72
C PHE A 704 8.88 -6.18 18.97
N MET A 705 9.78 -5.77 18.07
CA MET A 705 9.70 -4.50 17.32
C MET A 705 10.10 -4.71 15.86
N PRO A 706 9.73 -3.79 14.95
CA PRO A 706 10.22 -3.84 13.58
C PRO A 706 11.76 -3.87 13.54
N SER A 707 12.32 -4.65 12.61
CA SER A 707 13.77 -4.71 12.39
C SER A 707 14.33 -3.32 12.09
N VAL A 708 15.45 -2.97 12.70
CA VAL A 708 16.16 -1.71 12.48
C VAL A 708 17.35 -1.96 11.56
N HIS A 709 17.57 -1.06 10.60
CA HIS A 709 18.72 -1.10 9.72
C HIS A 709 19.83 -0.19 10.24
N ALA A 710 21.00 -0.77 10.56
CA ALA A 710 22.19 -0.02 10.96
C ALA A 710 23.23 -0.01 9.82
N PRO A 711 24.05 1.05 9.66
CA PRO A 711 25.15 1.06 8.69
C PRO A 711 26.07 -0.13 8.88
N CYS A 712 26.50 -0.76 7.79
CA CYS A 712 27.39 -1.91 7.84
C CYS A 712 28.72 -1.53 8.52
N PRO A 713 29.17 -2.28 9.55
CA PRO A 713 30.39 -1.95 10.29
C PRO A 713 31.67 -2.06 9.46
N THR A 714 31.62 -2.80 8.34
CA THR A 714 32.82 -3.04 7.48
C THR A 714 32.94 -1.98 6.39
N CYS A 715 31.84 -1.66 5.68
CA CYS A 715 31.90 -0.71 4.57
C CYS A 715 31.30 0.66 4.90
N HIS A 716 30.79 0.87 6.10
CA HIS A 716 30.20 2.13 6.58
C HIS A 716 29.16 2.73 5.58
N GLY A 717 28.33 1.87 5.00
CA GLY A 717 27.32 2.27 4.02
C GLY A 717 27.79 2.30 2.56
N ALA A 718 29.09 2.13 2.27
CA ALA A 718 29.64 2.24 0.93
C ALA A 718 29.21 1.11 -0.03
N ARG A 719 28.68 -0.02 0.46
CA ARG A 719 28.17 -1.18 -0.31
C ARG A 719 29.23 -2.02 -1.03
N TYR A 720 30.44 -1.51 -1.24
CA TYR A 720 31.52 -2.13 -2.02
C TYR A 720 32.69 -2.54 -1.15
N ASN A 721 33.50 -3.46 -1.66
CA ASN A 721 34.78 -3.78 -1.07
C ASN A 721 35.84 -2.71 -1.41
N GLU A 722 36.92 -2.66 -0.65
CA GLU A 722 37.97 -1.65 -0.75
C GLU A 722 38.62 -1.61 -2.15
N ALA A 723 38.88 -2.77 -2.76
CA ALA A 723 39.52 -2.84 -4.07
C ALA A 723 38.66 -2.15 -5.18
N THR A 724 37.35 -2.22 -5.08
CA THR A 724 36.42 -1.54 -6.00
C THR A 724 36.39 -0.03 -5.73
N LEU A 725 36.45 0.41 -4.47
CA LEU A 725 36.45 1.82 -4.07
C LEU A 725 37.74 2.57 -4.47
N GLN A 726 38.86 1.85 -4.72
CA GLN A 726 40.11 2.47 -5.20
C GLN A 726 39.98 3.03 -6.63
N VAL A 727 39.03 2.53 -7.44
CA VAL A 727 38.84 3.03 -8.81
C VAL A 727 38.05 4.34 -8.77
N ARG A 728 38.58 5.37 -9.44
CA ARG A 728 37.95 6.71 -9.49
C ARG A 728 37.69 7.14 -10.93
N TRP A 729 36.52 7.80 -11.10
CA TRP A 729 36.16 8.52 -12.32
C TRP A 729 35.94 9.99 -11.95
N ASN A 730 36.61 10.92 -12.64
CA ASN A 730 36.60 12.36 -12.29
C ASN A 730 36.86 12.63 -10.79
N GLY A 731 37.79 11.88 -10.18
CA GLY A 731 38.19 12.05 -8.79
C GLY A 731 37.28 11.41 -7.74
N ARG A 732 36.14 10.85 -8.12
CA ARG A 732 35.18 10.20 -7.22
C ARG A 732 35.15 8.68 -7.42
N HIS A 733 35.01 7.92 -6.32
CA HIS A 733 34.72 6.49 -6.40
C HIS A 733 33.20 6.23 -6.48
N ILE A 734 32.82 5.02 -6.86
CA ILE A 734 31.40 4.70 -7.18
C ILE A 734 30.45 4.88 -5.98
N ALA A 735 30.88 4.66 -4.76
CA ALA A 735 30.04 4.88 -3.57
C ALA A 735 29.82 6.38 -3.31
N GLU A 736 30.81 7.24 -3.56
CA GLU A 736 30.63 8.70 -3.50
C GLU A 736 29.62 9.18 -4.55
N VAL A 737 29.61 8.57 -5.74
CA VAL A 737 28.62 8.85 -6.77
C VAL A 737 27.21 8.45 -6.32
N LEU A 738 27.05 7.28 -5.70
CA LEU A 738 25.76 6.88 -5.13
C LEU A 738 25.29 7.81 -4.00
N GLY A 739 26.24 8.42 -3.26
CA GLY A 739 25.97 9.41 -2.23
C GLY A 739 25.55 10.79 -2.75
N MET A 740 25.78 11.10 -4.05
CA MET A 740 25.38 12.38 -4.64
C MET A 740 23.88 12.53 -4.70
N THR A 741 23.40 13.76 -4.53
CA THR A 741 22.02 14.13 -4.88
C THR A 741 21.85 14.13 -6.39
N VAL A 742 20.60 13.99 -6.87
CA VAL A 742 20.27 14.12 -8.30
C VAL A 742 20.77 15.45 -8.87
N GLU A 743 20.73 16.53 -8.08
CA GLU A 743 21.23 17.84 -8.47
C GLU A 743 22.76 17.83 -8.65
N GLN A 744 23.51 17.35 -7.64
CA GLN A 744 24.97 17.21 -7.70
C GLN A 744 25.43 16.27 -8.82
N ALA A 745 24.70 15.15 -9.00
CA ALA A 745 24.99 14.20 -10.05
C ALA A 745 24.74 14.80 -11.46
N GLY A 746 23.72 15.66 -11.61
CA GLY A 746 23.45 16.37 -12.86
C GLY A 746 24.63 17.23 -13.30
N ASP A 747 25.22 17.95 -12.38
CA ASP A 747 26.41 18.78 -12.64
C ASP A 747 27.68 17.92 -12.84
N PHE A 748 27.84 16.84 -12.05
CA PHE A 748 29.00 15.93 -12.15
C PHE A 748 29.06 15.13 -13.43
N PHE A 749 27.93 14.74 -14.00
CA PHE A 749 27.81 13.98 -15.25
C PHE A 749 27.47 14.86 -16.44
N GLU A 750 27.73 16.17 -16.37
CA GLU A 750 27.57 17.05 -17.52
C GLU A 750 28.36 16.54 -18.73
N GLY A 751 27.73 16.51 -19.92
CA GLY A 751 28.31 15.90 -21.14
C GLY A 751 28.16 14.39 -21.26
N GLN A 752 27.51 13.69 -20.30
CA GLN A 752 27.18 12.27 -20.37
C GLN A 752 25.67 12.09 -20.61
N ASP A 753 25.19 12.29 -21.83
CA ASP A 753 23.76 12.37 -22.18
C ASP A 753 22.92 11.22 -21.64
N ALA A 754 23.45 9.98 -21.67
CA ALA A 754 22.74 8.80 -21.17
C ALA A 754 22.45 8.84 -19.67
N ILE A 755 23.20 9.63 -18.89
CA ILE A 755 23.04 9.82 -17.45
C ILE A 755 22.38 11.17 -17.17
N ALA A 756 22.79 12.21 -17.87
CA ALA A 756 22.31 13.59 -17.66
C ALA A 756 20.81 13.73 -17.93
N ARG A 757 20.29 13.07 -18.99
CA ARG A 757 18.87 13.15 -19.38
C ARG A 757 17.91 12.62 -18.29
N PRO A 758 18.08 11.41 -17.72
CA PRO A 758 17.29 10.96 -16.57
C PRO A 758 17.39 11.88 -15.36
N LEU A 759 18.58 12.40 -15.06
CA LEU A 759 18.79 13.31 -13.93
C LEU A 759 18.05 14.64 -14.12
N HIS A 760 18.04 15.16 -15.35
CA HIS A 760 17.29 16.38 -15.67
C HIS A 760 15.78 16.20 -15.44
N LEU A 761 15.20 15.07 -15.91
CA LEU A 761 13.78 14.76 -15.68
C LEU A 761 13.45 14.64 -14.19
N LEU A 762 14.31 13.98 -13.40
CA LEU A 762 14.14 13.91 -11.95
C LEU A 762 14.18 15.28 -11.28
N ARG A 763 15.03 16.21 -11.77
CA ARG A 763 15.06 17.60 -11.28
C ARG A 763 13.77 18.35 -11.63
N GLU A 764 13.26 18.21 -12.85
CA GLU A 764 12.02 18.86 -13.30
C GLU A 764 10.79 18.47 -12.49
N ILE A 765 10.70 17.21 -12.04
CA ILE A 765 9.60 16.75 -11.20
C ILE A 765 9.84 16.99 -9.69
N GLY A 766 10.88 17.76 -9.34
CA GLY A 766 11.15 18.16 -7.96
C GLY A 766 11.87 17.13 -7.08
N LEU A 767 12.58 16.16 -7.67
CA LEU A 767 13.34 15.14 -6.94
C LEU A 767 14.87 15.41 -6.89
N GLY A 768 15.27 16.66 -7.14
CA GLY A 768 16.69 17.05 -7.15
C GLY A 768 17.45 16.76 -5.84
N TYR A 769 16.76 16.70 -4.73
CA TYR A 769 17.31 16.48 -3.39
C TYR A 769 17.58 15.01 -3.06
N LEU A 770 16.96 14.05 -3.76
CA LEU A 770 17.16 12.62 -3.50
C LEU A 770 18.58 12.18 -3.86
N ARG A 771 19.14 11.25 -3.08
CA ARG A 771 20.44 10.65 -3.37
C ARG A 771 20.28 9.49 -4.34
N LEU A 772 21.25 9.33 -5.26
CA LEU A 772 21.22 8.26 -6.26
C LEU A 772 21.14 6.85 -5.64
N GLY A 773 21.86 6.62 -4.55
CA GLY A 773 21.90 5.35 -3.83
C GLY A 773 20.89 5.21 -2.69
N GLN A 774 19.94 6.17 -2.54
CA GLN A 774 18.93 6.10 -1.48
C GLN A 774 18.08 4.84 -1.63
N PRO A 775 17.98 3.99 -0.57
CA PRO A 775 17.20 2.77 -0.61
C PRO A 775 15.72 3.02 -0.94
N ALA A 776 15.13 2.15 -1.73
CA ALA A 776 13.70 2.24 -2.07
C ALA A 776 12.78 2.16 -0.84
N THR A 777 13.23 1.51 0.22
CA THR A 777 12.52 1.36 1.50
C THR A 777 12.44 2.65 2.33
N GLU A 778 13.28 3.63 2.03
CA GLU A 778 13.32 4.95 2.70
C GLU A 778 12.52 6.02 1.94
N LEU A 779 12.07 5.71 0.72
CA LEU A 779 11.32 6.65 -0.09
C LEU A 779 9.85 6.70 0.36
N SER A 780 9.29 7.91 0.39
CA SER A 780 7.85 8.10 0.55
C SER A 780 7.08 7.57 -0.67
N GLY A 781 5.78 7.26 -0.51
CA GLY A 781 4.94 6.81 -1.61
C GLY A 781 4.91 7.79 -2.79
N GLY A 782 4.83 9.10 -2.49
CA GLY A 782 4.85 10.14 -3.51
C GLY A 782 6.21 10.28 -4.23
N GLU A 783 7.34 10.09 -3.53
CA GLU A 783 8.67 10.07 -4.16
C GLU A 783 8.81 8.86 -5.09
N ALA A 784 8.40 7.67 -4.64
CA ALA A 784 8.43 6.46 -5.46
C ALA A 784 7.58 6.62 -6.74
N GLN A 785 6.40 7.21 -6.63
CA GLN A 785 5.50 7.49 -7.73
C GLN A 785 6.12 8.48 -8.73
N ARG A 786 6.71 9.57 -8.25
CA ARG A 786 7.39 10.55 -9.10
C ARG A 786 8.61 9.94 -9.81
N ILE A 787 9.38 9.06 -9.16
CA ILE A 787 10.48 8.32 -9.80
C ILE A 787 9.96 7.44 -10.94
N LYS A 788 8.83 6.73 -10.75
CA LYS A 788 8.17 5.96 -11.80
C LYS A 788 7.77 6.85 -12.96
N LEU A 789 7.13 7.98 -12.68
CA LEU A 789 6.73 8.95 -13.68
C LEU A 789 7.94 9.49 -14.48
N ALA A 790 9.03 9.86 -13.80
CA ALA A 790 10.26 10.31 -14.49
C ALA A 790 10.83 9.24 -15.42
N THR A 791 10.83 7.98 -14.99
CA THR A 791 11.31 6.85 -15.78
C THR A 791 10.44 6.63 -17.01
N GLU A 792 9.12 6.78 -16.89
CA GLU A 792 8.21 6.66 -18.02
C GLU A 792 8.30 7.85 -18.97
N LEU A 793 8.49 9.08 -18.47
CA LEU A 793 8.78 10.26 -19.28
C LEU A 793 10.06 10.11 -20.10
N GLN A 794 11.09 9.46 -19.54
CA GLN A 794 12.32 9.13 -20.26
C GLN A 794 12.07 8.19 -21.45
N ARG A 795 11.12 7.24 -21.28
CA ARG A 795 10.74 6.23 -22.29
C ARG A 795 9.68 6.75 -23.28
N SER A 796 9.07 7.91 -23.03
CA SER A 796 7.90 8.36 -23.77
C SER A 796 8.18 8.48 -25.27
N GLN A 797 7.54 7.62 -26.04
CA GLN A 797 7.39 7.78 -27.49
C GLN A 797 6.19 8.72 -27.73
N ARG A 798 6.19 9.43 -28.84
CA ARG A 798 5.15 10.40 -29.18
C ARG A 798 3.79 9.73 -29.35
N GLY A 799 2.80 10.16 -28.58
CA GLY A 799 1.38 9.90 -28.78
C GLY A 799 0.89 8.48 -28.42
N ARG A 800 -0.43 8.35 -28.29
CA ARG A 800 -1.18 7.08 -28.13
C ARG A 800 -0.93 6.26 -26.85
N SER A 801 -0.34 6.84 -25.82
CA SER A 801 -0.24 6.21 -24.51
C SER A 801 -1.37 6.70 -23.60
N LEU A 802 -1.97 5.78 -22.85
CA LEU A 802 -2.88 6.07 -21.74
C LEU A 802 -2.09 6.02 -20.43
N TYR A 803 -1.96 7.15 -19.77
CA TYR A 803 -1.36 7.25 -18.44
C TYR A 803 -2.46 7.25 -17.39
N VAL A 804 -2.38 6.36 -16.42
CA VAL A 804 -3.26 6.27 -15.25
C VAL A 804 -2.44 6.52 -14.00
N LEU A 805 -2.75 7.60 -13.29
CA LEU A 805 -2.06 7.97 -12.06
C LEU A 805 -3.05 7.97 -10.89
N ASP A 806 -2.67 7.33 -9.79
CA ASP A 806 -3.47 7.24 -8.57
C ASP A 806 -2.90 8.16 -7.50
N GLU A 807 -3.62 9.25 -7.20
CA GLU A 807 -3.28 10.31 -6.23
C GLU A 807 -1.82 10.82 -6.35
N PRO A 808 -1.39 11.32 -7.53
CA PRO A 808 0.00 11.69 -7.75
C PRO A 808 0.48 12.90 -6.94
N THR A 809 -0.43 13.67 -6.31
CA THR A 809 -0.09 14.83 -5.48
C THR A 809 -0.04 14.54 -3.99
N THR A 810 -0.31 13.32 -3.57
CA THR A 810 -0.25 12.92 -2.16
C THR A 810 1.13 13.25 -1.55
N GLY A 811 1.13 13.96 -0.42
CA GLY A 811 2.35 14.36 0.29
C GLY A 811 3.16 15.45 -0.41
N LEU A 812 2.56 16.19 -1.34
CA LEU A 812 3.21 17.28 -2.03
C LEU A 812 2.80 18.65 -1.48
N HIS A 813 3.79 19.51 -1.30
CA HIS A 813 3.54 20.92 -1.12
C HIS A 813 2.94 21.53 -2.41
N ALA A 814 2.08 22.55 -2.29
CA ALA A 814 1.40 23.17 -3.43
C ALA A 814 2.36 23.63 -4.55
N ALA A 815 3.58 24.09 -4.21
CA ALA A 815 4.61 24.43 -5.19
C ALA A 815 5.11 23.22 -5.99
N ASP A 816 5.13 22.03 -5.39
CA ASP A 816 5.54 20.79 -6.07
C ASP A 816 4.39 20.24 -6.90
N VAL A 817 3.13 20.46 -6.48
CA VAL A 817 1.92 20.17 -7.27
C VAL A 817 1.96 20.92 -8.60
N ASP A 818 2.26 22.22 -8.58
CA ASP A 818 2.34 23.04 -9.80
C ASP A 818 3.42 22.53 -10.77
N ARG A 819 4.58 22.10 -10.26
CA ARG A 819 5.63 21.48 -11.10
C ARG A 819 5.17 20.18 -11.72
N LEU A 820 4.51 19.33 -10.96
CA LEU A 820 3.98 18.05 -11.44
C LEU A 820 2.93 18.30 -12.54
N MET A 821 2.00 19.24 -12.32
CA MET A 821 0.98 19.60 -13.31
C MET A 821 1.61 20.06 -14.63
N GLY A 822 2.68 20.85 -14.57
CA GLY A 822 3.43 21.23 -15.77
C GLY A 822 3.93 20.02 -16.57
N GLN A 823 4.36 18.96 -15.93
CA GLN A 823 4.80 17.72 -16.62
C GLN A 823 3.61 16.92 -17.18
N LEU A 824 2.48 16.85 -16.44
CA LEU A 824 1.28 16.17 -16.93
C LEU A 824 0.71 16.89 -18.17
N HIS A 825 0.71 18.21 -18.19
CA HIS A 825 0.30 18.98 -19.37
C HIS A 825 1.22 18.74 -20.58
N ARG A 826 2.55 18.67 -20.39
CA ARG A 826 3.49 18.29 -21.45
C ARG A 826 3.23 16.91 -22.03
N LEU A 827 2.84 15.92 -21.19
CA LEU A 827 2.43 14.59 -21.69
C LEU A 827 1.21 14.67 -22.59
N VAL A 828 0.20 15.46 -22.23
CA VAL A 828 -0.99 15.67 -23.04
C VAL A 828 -0.66 16.40 -24.34
N GLU A 829 0.19 17.43 -24.29
CA GLU A 829 0.66 18.18 -25.46
C GLU A 829 1.46 17.29 -26.44
N ALA A 830 2.11 16.25 -25.93
CA ALA A 830 2.76 15.22 -26.74
C ALA A 830 1.76 14.23 -27.39
N GLY A 831 0.45 14.42 -27.24
CA GLY A 831 -0.61 13.60 -27.83
C GLY A 831 -1.01 12.38 -27.01
N ASN A 832 -0.68 12.34 -25.73
CA ASN A 832 -1.08 11.24 -24.83
C ASN A 832 -2.38 11.56 -24.09
N THR A 833 -3.03 10.53 -23.58
CA THR A 833 -4.16 10.65 -22.65
C THR A 833 -3.67 10.49 -21.22
N VAL A 834 -4.06 11.40 -20.34
CA VAL A 834 -3.69 11.35 -18.93
C VAL A 834 -4.95 11.31 -18.08
N VAL A 835 -5.10 10.28 -17.25
CA VAL A 835 -6.18 10.14 -16.28
C VAL A 835 -5.58 10.12 -14.88
N VAL A 836 -6.01 11.07 -14.05
CA VAL A 836 -5.55 11.16 -12.66
C VAL A 836 -6.73 10.92 -11.72
N ILE A 837 -6.55 10.09 -10.70
CA ILE A 837 -7.46 10.01 -9.56
C ILE A 837 -6.94 11.04 -8.57
N GLU A 838 -7.75 12.05 -8.22
CA GLU A 838 -7.29 13.16 -7.39
C GLU A 838 -8.36 13.76 -6.48
N HIS A 839 -7.88 14.29 -5.36
CA HIS A 839 -8.68 14.99 -4.37
C HIS A 839 -8.27 16.46 -4.21
N GLU A 840 -7.07 16.80 -4.71
CA GLU A 840 -6.54 18.16 -4.65
C GLU A 840 -7.27 19.06 -5.68
N MET A 841 -8.04 20.01 -5.19
CA MET A 841 -8.87 20.87 -6.04
C MET A 841 -8.05 21.74 -7.00
N ARG A 842 -6.79 22.02 -6.65
CA ARG A 842 -5.85 22.71 -7.53
C ARG A 842 -5.52 21.91 -8.80
N VAL A 843 -5.52 20.57 -8.71
CA VAL A 843 -5.35 19.67 -9.86
C VAL A 843 -6.65 19.53 -10.62
N VAL A 844 -7.75 19.29 -9.91
CA VAL A 844 -9.08 19.08 -10.52
C VAL A 844 -9.51 20.33 -11.32
N SER A 845 -9.19 21.53 -10.84
CA SER A 845 -9.51 22.79 -11.53
C SER A 845 -8.73 23.00 -12.83
N GLN A 846 -7.54 22.38 -12.97
CA GLN A 846 -6.69 22.45 -14.16
C GLN A 846 -6.95 21.34 -15.19
N ALA A 847 -7.80 20.35 -14.87
CA ALA A 847 -8.15 19.29 -15.78
C ALA A 847 -9.01 19.78 -16.97
N ASP A 848 -8.89 19.13 -18.12
CA ASP A 848 -9.73 19.39 -19.27
C ASP A 848 -11.12 18.75 -19.09
N TRP A 849 -11.18 17.62 -18.36
CA TRP A 849 -12.40 16.87 -18.06
C TRP A 849 -12.38 16.37 -16.62
N VAL A 850 -13.54 16.37 -15.98
CA VAL A 850 -13.71 15.86 -14.60
C VAL A 850 -14.78 14.79 -14.60
N ILE A 851 -14.54 13.68 -13.89
CA ILE A 851 -15.52 12.64 -13.56
C ILE A 851 -15.64 12.62 -12.05
N ASP A 852 -16.79 12.99 -11.51
CA ASP A 852 -17.06 13.02 -10.07
C ASP A 852 -17.86 11.79 -9.65
N MET A 853 -17.27 10.98 -8.77
CA MET A 853 -17.82 9.72 -8.28
C MET A 853 -18.50 9.90 -6.93
N GLY A 854 -19.68 9.31 -6.76
CA GLY A 854 -20.43 9.43 -5.51
C GLY A 854 -21.79 8.76 -5.55
N PRO A 855 -22.79 9.35 -4.86
CA PRO A 855 -22.75 10.55 -3.99
C PRO A 855 -22.13 10.30 -2.61
N GLY A 856 -21.89 9.05 -2.22
CA GLY A 856 -21.33 8.65 -0.94
C GLY A 856 -20.27 7.56 -1.09
N ALA A 857 -19.94 6.88 0.01
CA ALA A 857 -18.99 5.80 0.07
C ALA A 857 -19.69 4.42 0.06
N GLY A 858 -18.95 3.36 -0.31
CA GLY A 858 -19.41 1.97 -0.29
C GLY A 858 -20.67 1.76 -1.15
N GLU A 859 -21.73 1.16 -0.60
CA GLU A 859 -23.00 0.90 -1.30
C GLU A 859 -23.70 2.17 -1.79
N ARG A 860 -23.46 3.31 -1.13
CA ARG A 860 -24.00 4.63 -1.52
C ARG A 860 -23.15 5.33 -2.59
N GLY A 861 -22.01 4.72 -2.98
CA GLY A 861 -21.13 5.18 -4.03
C GLY A 861 -21.34 4.46 -5.35
N GLY A 862 -20.27 4.30 -6.12
CA GLY A 862 -20.23 3.51 -7.34
C GLY A 862 -20.97 4.10 -8.53
N ARG A 863 -21.27 5.41 -8.50
CA ARG A 863 -22.00 6.11 -9.57
C ARG A 863 -21.26 7.37 -9.99
N ILE A 864 -21.42 7.78 -11.23
CA ILE A 864 -20.98 9.10 -11.71
C ILE A 864 -22.08 10.10 -11.35
N VAL A 865 -21.73 11.09 -10.52
CA VAL A 865 -22.65 12.16 -10.07
C VAL A 865 -22.60 13.33 -11.04
N ALA A 866 -21.41 13.63 -11.56
CA ALA A 866 -21.19 14.68 -12.54
C ALA A 866 -20.02 14.32 -13.45
N GLU A 867 -20.11 14.73 -14.72
CA GLU A 867 -19.00 14.68 -15.66
C GLU A 867 -18.99 15.91 -16.58
N GLY A 868 -17.83 16.34 -16.99
CA GLY A 868 -17.70 17.49 -17.88
C GLY A 868 -16.48 18.35 -17.57
N ARG A 869 -16.45 19.55 -18.13
CA ARG A 869 -15.41 20.54 -17.81
C ARG A 869 -15.51 20.97 -16.36
N PRO A 870 -14.39 21.35 -15.69
CA PRO A 870 -14.41 21.75 -14.27
C PRO A 870 -15.50 22.78 -13.93
N ARG A 871 -15.66 23.84 -14.75
CA ARG A 871 -16.70 24.87 -14.57
C ARG A 871 -18.12 24.35 -14.67
N ALA A 872 -18.35 23.26 -15.37
CA ALA A 872 -19.68 22.62 -15.47
C ALA A 872 -19.95 21.79 -14.22
N VAL A 873 -18.98 20.98 -13.81
CA VAL A 873 -19.08 20.12 -12.61
C VAL A 873 -19.26 20.95 -11.34
N ALA A 874 -18.57 22.09 -11.22
CA ALA A 874 -18.70 23.03 -10.10
C ALA A 874 -20.13 23.58 -9.88
N LYS A 875 -21.04 23.40 -10.85
CA LYS A 875 -22.44 23.87 -10.77
C LYS A 875 -23.43 22.75 -10.48
N VAL A 876 -22.98 21.50 -10.40
CA VAL A 876 -23.88 20.35 -10.25
C VAL A 876 -24.35 20.22 -8.80
N ARG A 877 -25.65 20.38 -8.56
CA ARG A 877 -26.27 20.14 -7.26
C ARG A 877 -26.24 18.66 -6.93
N GLY A 878 -25.75 18.31 -5.76
CA GLY A 878 -25.60 16.91 -5.33
C GLY A 878 -24.18 16.33 -5.48
N SER A 879 -23.29 17.01 -6.19
CA SER A 879 -21.85 16.74 -6.15
C SER A 879 -21.25 17.33 -4.86
N ARG A 880 -20.61 16.49 -4.06
CA ARG A 880 -19.87 16.96 -2.88
C ARG A 880 -18.56 17.67 -3.24
N THR A 881 -18.07 17.45 -4.45
CA THR A 881 -16.87 18.11 -4.99
C THR A 881 -17.18 19.53 -5.48
N ALA A 882 -18.42 19.80 -5.91
CA ALA A 882 -18.78 21.01 -6.63
C ALA A 882 -18.45 22.31 -5.86
N GLU A 883 -18.73 22.38 -4.56
CA GLU A 883 -18.48 23.59 -3.75
C GLU A 883 -16.98 23.90 -3.62
N TYR A 884 -16.15 22.87 -3.40
CA TYR A 884 -14.71 23.02 -3.27
C TYR A 884 -14.06 23.37 -4.62
N LEU A 885 -14.56 22.75 -5.70
CA LEU A 885 -14.10 23.06 -7.04
C LEU A 885 -14.50 24.48 -7.46
N ALA A 886 -15.71 24.93 -7.10
CA ALA A 886 -16.13 26.30 -7.34
C ALA A 886 -15.24 27.31 -6.61
N ALA A 887 -14.90 27.06 -5.35
CA ALA A 887 -13.96 27.87 -4.59
C ALA A 887 -12.56 27.90 -5.22
N ALA A 888 -12.03 26.75 -5.66
CA ALA A 888 -10.73 26.67 -6.33
C ALA A 888 -10.70 27.38 -7.70
N LEU A 889 -11.82 27.47 -8.42
CA LEU A 889 -11.94 28.16 -9.70
C LEU A 889 -12.16 29.68 -9.52
N ALA A 890 -12.60 30.11 -8.36
CA ALA A 890 -12.84 31.54 -8.06
C ALA A 890 -11.60 32.27 -7.54
N GLY A 891 -10.63 31.57 -6.97
CA GLY A 891 -9.51 32.19 -6.35
C GLY A 891 -8.21 31.70 -6.42
#